data_9d81e6e510da8cf5108d4fe371f5f19b
#
_entry.id   9d81e6e510da8cf5108d4fe371f5f19b
#
_cell.length_a   1.000
_cell.length_b   1.000
_cell.length_c   1.000
_cell.angle_alpha   90.00
_cell.angle_beta   90.00
_cell.angle_gamma   90.00
#
_symmetry.space_group_name_H-M   'P 1'
#
loop_
_entity.id
_entity.type
_entity.pdbx_description
1 polymer ?
#
loop_
_entity_poly.entity_id
_entity_poly.type
_entity_poly.pdbx_seq_one_letter_code
_entity_poly.pdbx_strand_id
1 'polypeptide(L)'
;MAKDDVSRAIGKIVSVSADRLVVELHRGSDNFTVVGFDDVHYVATLGSYLMVPTQSEYVVLEVMGLREKDFSPAYGGGVEMDKATAAKFLDVVPVGSMPLQGGTFKFGVSTFPSLYADALYARDEDLDRIFNVEQPSDQTTKPDADGTKKHGTVPHTIEIGTSAVFKTYPVKAQLDALFGGHVAVLGNTGSGKSCTVASIIQSVFDRKEEFWAIGAAFVLFDVNGEYRQAFEDLPWQIQASYFKATSSDAEAQVLDEGFLGADLVDRFRLPHWFMTVDEWALLLRASEKSQFPALRTALGLTTLFQEVPFQDDVDGATDELKDVRNHVLAKIILSILGDDASTPSKEGRILALLHTFSTSEICRGTIKGGLYNDFGQFKDGKNSSTQNNYEGVLGLLQNHVSDEPVLPSYGNVPFSFERLQAALDLALFYEEANGNKQIRDYCSQLVTRLKSVSDNPDFEFLRASVEGLEDHNKEPTQFVDRILGLVRDSEGYRKERQICIIDLNDASDEIVELASAVVARLIFERMRRADPRNKMPVHLILEEAHRYISERPSRFAIDAGTTFQRIAKEGRKYGVFLLVASQRPSELSKTVLSQCNNFIIHRIQNPDDLSQIKQMTPFISETVLKRLPSLPKQHALIFGNAVKIPTTFRVRDANPTPNSDDTQVRDLWYVPQNPKLHWDV
;
A
#
# COMPACT_ATOMS: atom_id res chain seq x y z
N MET A 1 -2.01 -52.98 -0.16
CA MET A 1 -0.85 -52.32 -0.74
C MET A 1 -0.84 -52.54 -2.24
N ALA A 2 -0.81 -51.48 -3.01
CA ALA A 2 -0.61 -51.62 -4.45
C ALA A 2 0.79 -52.20 -4.69
N LYS A 3 0.99 -52.97 -5.77
CA LYS A 3 2.33 -53.53 -6.12
C LYS A 3 3.40 -52.43 -6.23
N ASP A 4 3.00 -51.27 -6.62
CA ASP A 4 3.86 -50.08 -6.76
C ASP A 4 4.37 -49.52 -5.40
N ASP A 5 3.62 -49.65 -4.30
CA ASP A 5 4.02 -49.13 -3.01
C ASP A 5 5.21 -49.89 -2.40
N VAL A 6 5.31 -51.21 -2.69
CA VAL A 6 6.41 -52.06 -2.19
C VAL A 6 7.77 -51.61 -2.77
N SER A 7 7.78 -51.14 -4.01
CA SER A 7 9.00 -50.67 -4.68
C SER A 7 9.46 -49.27 -4.20
N ARG A 8 8.58 -48.54 -3.54
CA ARG A 8 8.81 -47.19 -3.03
C ARG A 8 9.22 -47.16 -1.55
N ALA A 9 9.16 -48.30 -0.86
CA ALA A 9 9.45 -48.36 0.58
C ALA A 9 10.92 -48.08 0.85
N ILE A 10 11.18 -47.10 1.68
CA ILE A 10 12.52 -46.67 2.11
C ILE A 10 12.87 -47.07 3.54
N GLY A 11 11.85 -47.38 4.33
CA GLY A 11 12.00 -47.71 5.74
C GLY A 11 10.67 -48.02 6.42
N LYS A 12 10.68 -48.14 7.74
CA LYS A 12 9.50 -48.49 8.54
C LYS A 12 9.34 -47.53 9.72
N ILE A 13 8.09 -47.26 10.11
CA ILE A 13 7.77 -46.47 11.31
C ILE A 13 8.16 -47.31 12.55
N VAL A 14 9.07 -46.78 13.36
CA VAL A 14 9.54 -47.44 14.61
C VAL A 14 9.09 -46.73 15.88
N SER A 15 8.61 -45.51 15.77
CA SER A 15 8.06 -44.77 16.90
C SER A 15 6.94 -43.83 16.43
N VAL A 16 5.88 -43.72 17.21
CA VAL A 16 4.73 -42.82 16.95
C VAL A 16 4.43 -42.06 18.23
N SER A 17 4.47 -40.72 18.15
CA SER A 17 3.94 -39.82 19.17
C SER A 17 3.04 -38.77 18.49
N ALA A 18 2.34 -37.96 19.27
CA ALA A 18 1.38 -36.99 18.73
C ALA A 18 2.02 -35.90 17.84
N ASP A 19 3.25 -35.54 18.11
CA ASP A 19 4.01 -34.44 17.49
C ASP A 19 5.17 -34.92 16.61
N ARG A 20 5.55 -36.21 16.70
CA ARG A 20 6.74 -36.73 16.02
C ARG A 20 6.64 -38.23 15.78
N LEU A 21 7.07 -38.66 14.61
CA LEU A 21 7.28 -40.07 14.28
C LEU A 21 8.76 -40.29 13.93
N VAL A 22 9.17 -41.56 14.02
CA VAL A 22 10.53 -41.96 13.64
C VAL A 22 10.45 -43.08 12.62
N VAL A 23 11.14 -42.86 11.49
CA VAL A 23 11.29 -43.86 10.42
C VAL A 23 12.69 -44.44 10.52
N GLU A 24 12.82 -45.76 10.60
CA GLU A 24 14.08 -46.47 10.44
C GLU A 24 14.23 -46.85 8.96
N LEU A 25 15.31 -46.40 8.34
CA LEU A 25 15.59 -46.70 6.92
C LEU A 25 16.05 -48.12 6.75
N HIS A 26 15.76 -48.69 5.57
CA HIS A 26 16.26 -50.02 5.22
C HIS A 26 17.80 -50.04 5.21
N ARG A 27 18.39 -51.21 5.65
CA ARG A 27 19.83 -51.42 5.64
C ARG A 27 20.35 -51.45 4.20
N GLY A 28 21.49 -50.79 3.97
CA GLY A 28 22.11 -50.70 2.65
C GLY A 28 21.83 -49.42 1.89
N SER A 29 21.07 -48.44 2.47
CA SER A 29 20.95 -47.11 1.92
C SER A 29 22.22 -46.29 2.21
N ASP A 30 23.17 -46.28 1.24
CA ASP A 30 24.35 -45.41 1.36
C ASP A 30 23.97 -43.97 1.28
N ASN A 31 24.45 -43.16 2.23
CA ASN A 31 24.29 -41.71 2.27
C ASN A 31 22.82 -41.23 2.17
N PHE A 32 21.85 -41.96 2.73
CA PHE A 32 20.41 -41.63 2.64
C PHE A 32 19.85 -41.54 1.21
N THR A 33 20.50 -42.23 0.27
CA THR A 33 20.07 -42.32 -1.12
C THR A 33 19.35 -43.63 -1.33
N VAL A 34 18.17 -43.59 -1.93
CA VAL A 34 17.38 -44.76 -2.32
C VAL A 34 17.30 -44.82 -3.84
N VAL A 35 17.65 -45.97 -4.41
CA VAL A 35 17.48 -46.23 -5.86
C VAL A 35 16.02 -46.66 -6.07
N GLY A 36 15.22 -45.74 -6.61
CA GLY A 36 13.84 -46.01 -7.03
C GLY A 36 13.80 -46.71 -8.41
N PHE A 37 12.60 -47.03 -8.88
CA PHE A 37 12.39 -47.61 -10.19
C PHE A 37 12.57 -46.59 -11.33
N ASP A 38 12.43 -45.33 -11.02
CA ASP A 38 12.42 -44.15 -11.89
C ASP A 38 13.72 -43.36 -11.84
N ASP A 39 14.30 -43.17 -10.64
CA ASP A 39 15.52 -42.39 -10.45
C ASP A 39 16.17 -42.68 -9.07
N VAL A 40 17.28 -42.04 -8.81
CA VAL A 40 17.98 -42.03 -7.51
C VAL A 40 17.43 -40.94 -6.65
N HIS A 41 16.69 -41.31 -5.59
CA HIS A 41 16.07 -40.37 -4.67
C HIS A 41 16.92 -40.14 -3.41
N TYR A 42 17.28 -38.91 -3.16
CA TYR A 42 17.90 -38.50 -1.89
C TYR A 42 16.82 -38.18 -0.87
N VAL A 43 16.55 -39.11 0.03
CA VAL A 43 15.40 -39.04 0.96
C VAL A 43 15.70 -38.28 2.26
N ALA A 44 16.91 -37.81 2.46
CA ALA A 44 17.35 -37.14 3.67
C ALA A 44 17.32 -35.60 3.59
N THR A 45 16.65 -35.05 2.60
CA THR A 45 16.49 -33.61 2.51
C THR A 45 15.49 -33.11 3.57
N LEU A 46 15.93 -32.20 4.43
CA LEU A 46 15.03 -31.58 5.40
C LEU A 46 13.91 -30.83 4.69
N GLY A 47 12.67 -31.11 5.08
CA GLY A 47 11.47 -30.56 4.43
C GLY A 47 10.94 -31.41 3.26
N SER A 48 11.59 -32.57 2.93
CA SER A 48 11.00 -33.53 1.98
C SER A 48 9.81 -34.26 2.59
N TYR A 49 8.98 -34.85 1.72
CA TYR A 49 7.78 -35.56 2.14
C TYR A 49 7.92 -37.06 1.97
N LEU A 50 7.40 -37.80 2.95
CA LEU A 50 7.23 -39.23 2.92
C LEU A 50 5.75 -39.59 3.00
N MET A 51 5.40 -40.70 2.38
CA MET A 51 4.03 -41.19 2.34
C MET A 51 3.93 -42.46 3.18
N VAL A 52 2.96 -42.57 4.06
CA VAL A 52 2.71 -43.79 4.84
C VAL A 52 1.29 -44.26 4.57
N PRO A 53 1.10 -45.41 3.93
CA PRO A 53 -0.23 -45.95 3.65
C PRO A 53 -0.89 -46.41 4.96
N THR A 54 -2.14 -46.03 5.12
CA THR A 54 -3.08 -46.59 6.10
C THR A 54 -4.18 -47.38 5.39
N GLN A 55 -5.24 -47.77 6.07
CA GLN A 55 -6.32 -48.56 5.47
C GLN A 55 -7.07 -47.79 4.38
N SER A 56 -7.23 -46.47 4.48
CA SER A 56 -8.05 -45.65 3.59
C SER A 56 -7.32 -44.49 2.93
N GLU A 57 -6.17 -44.07 3.49
CA GLU A 57 -5.46 -42.85 3.06
C GLU A 57 -3.95 -43.02 3.20
N TYR A 58 -3.21 -42.14 2.52
CA TYR A 58 -1.80 -41.89 2.81
C TYR A 58 -1.69 -40.78 3.85
N VAL A 59 -0.91 -41.02 4.89
CA VAL A 59 -0.45 -39.98 5.80
C VAL A 59 0.82 -39.37 5.20
N VAL A 60 0.86 -38.06 5.06
CA VAL A 60 1.99 -37.31 4.55
C VAL A 60 2.82 -36.84 5.73
N LEU A 61 4.10 -37.17 5.73
CA LEU A 61 5.06 -36.84 6.77
C LEU A 61 6.15 -35.93 6.22
N GLU A 62 6.52 -34.87 6.94
CA GLU A 62 7.64 -33.99 6.60
C GLU A 62 8.91 -34.44 7.36
N VAL A 63 10.04 -34.53 6.67
CA VAL A 63 11.34 -34.87 7.25
C VAL A 63 11.92 -33.66 7.97
N MET A 64 12.08 -33.76 9.29
CA MET A 64 12.54 -32.68 10.16
C MET A 64 13.95 -32.87 10.69
N GLY A 65 14.47 -34.09 10.68
CA GLY A 65 15.78 -34.40 11.22
C GLY A 65 16.31 -35.75 10.79
N LEU A 66 17.60 -35.92 10.92
CA LEU A 66 18.34 -37.11 10.58
C LEU A 66 19.12 -37.54 11.81
N ARG A 67 19.11 -38.84 12.12
CA ARG A 67 19.90 -39.41 13.20
C ARG A 67 20.52 -40.72 12.75
N GLU A 68 21.75 -40.94 13.15
CA GLU A 68 22.42 -42.24 13.09
C GLU A 68 22.57 -42.74 14.51
N LYS A 69 22.27 -43.99 14.75
CA LYS A 69 22.50 -44.62 16.06
C LYS A 69 23.81 -45.35 16.04
N ASP A 70 24.75 -44.82 16.79
CA ASP A 70 26.01 -45.54 17.10
C ASP A 70 25.69 -46.76 17.94
N PHE A 71 25.95 -47.93 17.39
CA PHE A 71 26.15 -49.12 18.21
C PHE A 71 27.58 -49.10 18.73
N SER A 72 27.88 -48.24 19.69
CA SER A 72 29.10 -48.40 20.51
C SER A 72 28.89 -49.64 21.35
N PRO A 73 29.67 -50.72 21.16
CA PRO A 73 29.71 -51.77 22.16
C PRO A 73 30.25 -51.18 23.46
N ALA A 74 29.58 -51.48 24.56
CA ALA A 74 29.90 -50.98 25.91
C ALA A 74 31.26 -51.48 26.45
N TYR A 75 32.14 -52.03 25.62
CA TYR A 75 33.47 -52.51 26.00
C TYR A 75 34.52 -52.13 24.95
N GLY A 76 35.49 -51.39 25.42
CA GLY A 76 36.61 -50.80 24.70
C GLY A 76 37.35 -51.73 23.74
N GLY A 77 37.14 -51.56 22.52
CA GLY A 77 37.93 -51.98 21.40
C GLY A 77 37.58 -51.11 20.23
N GLY A 78 38.57 -50.32 19.74
CA GLY A 78 38.38 -49.43 18.60
C GLY A 78 38.00 -50.22 17.37
N VAL A 79 36.70 -50.39 17.17
CA VAL A 79 36.15 -50.86 15.89
C VAL A 79 35.88 -49.59 15.09
N GLU A 80 36.56 -49.44 13.97
CA GLU A 80 36.19 -48.44 12.95
C GLU A 80 34.71 -48.65 12.62
N MET A 81 33.90 -47.61 12.84
CA MET A 81 32.47 -47.65 12.51
C MET A 81 32.31 -47.83 11.01
N ASP A 82 31.77 -48.95 10.61
CA ASP A 82 31.33 -49.16 9.25
C ASP A 82 30.00 -48.38 9.06
N LYS A 83 30.07 -47.23 8.38
CA LYS A 83 28.92 -46.38 8.09
C LYS A 83 27.78 -47.13 7.37
N ALA A 84 28.07 -48.23 6.72
CA ALA A 84 27.10 -49.07 6.02
C ALA A 84 26.20 -49.88 6.98
N THR A 85 26.66 -50.14 8.20
CA THR A 85 25.91 -50.95 9.19
C THR A 85 25.18 -50.11 10.25
N ALA A 86 25.44 -48.81 10.36
CA ALA A 86 24.75 -47.91 11.29
C ALA A 86 23.26 -47.79 10.94
N ALA A 87 22.40 -47.95 11.95
CA ALA A 87 20.96 -47.71 11.77
C ALA A 87 20.69 -46.26 11.57
N LYS A 88 19.99 -45.90 10.47
CA LYS A 88 19.65 -44.53 10.08
C LYS A 88 18.20 -44.25 10.37
N PHE A 89 17.94 -43.14 11.03
CA PHE A 89 16.60 -42.73 11.41
C PHE A 89 16.27 -41.36 10.86
N LEU A 90 15.02 -41.21 10.39
CA LEU A 90 14.42 -39.92 10.03
C LEU A 90 13.43 -39.52 11.12
N ASP A 91 13.60 -38.32 11.62
CA ASP A 91 12.60 -37.68 12.46
C ASP A 91 11.60 -36.98 11.56
N VAL A 92 10.33 -37.35 11.64
CA VAL A 92 9.28 -36.88 10.73
C VAL A 92 8.09 -36.37 11.51
N VAL A 93 7.38 -35.39 10.94
CA VAL A 93 6.17 -34.79 11.53
C VAL A 93 5.02 -35.02 10.57
N PRO A 94 3.83 -35.43 11.07
CA PRO A 94 2.65 -35.59 10.26
C PRO A 94 2.12 -34.21 9.83
N VAL A 95 1.92 -34.01 8.52
CA VAL A 95 1.46 -32.75 7.93
C VAL A 95 0.00 -32.84 7.53
N GLY A 96 -0.41 -33.97 6.95
CA GLY A 96 -1.76 -34.17 6.50
C GLY A 96 -2.02 -35.55 5.91
N SER A 97 -3.15 -35.72 5.26
CA SER A 97 -3.52 -36.98 4.62
C SER A 97 -4.12 -36.79 3.24
N MET A 98 -4.07 -37.81 2.42
CA MET A 98 -4.75 -37.85 1.13
C MET A 98 -5.29 -39.28 0.79
N PRO A 99 -6.40 -39.41 0.06
CA PRO A 99 -6.96 -40.71 -0.28
C PRO A 99 -5.97 -41.59 -1.05
N LEU A 100 -6.02 -42.91 -0.89
CA LEU A 100 -5.16 -43.86 -1.63
C LEU A 100 -5.31 -43.74 -3.14
N GLN A 101 -6.53 -43.48 -3.62
CA GLN A 101 -6.82 -43.30 -5.05
C GLN A 101 -7.50 -41.95 -5.28
N GLY A 102 -6.90 -41.13 -6.16
CA GLY A 102 -7.45 -39.81 -6.51
C GLY A 102 -7.61 -38.89 -5.32
N GLY A 103 -8.24 -37.75 -5.52
CA GLY A 103 -8.54 -36.78 -4.45
C GLY A 103 -7.36 -35.89 -4.03
N THR A 104 -7.66 -34.87 -3.28
CA THR A 104 -6.73 -33.81 -2.90
C THR A 104 -6.21 -34.00 -1.48
N PHE A 105 -5.04 -33.47 -1.20
CA PHE A 105 -4.44 -33.40 0.13
C PHE A 105 -5.32 -32.58 1.10
N LYS A 106 -5.41 -33.06 2.34
CA LYS A 106 -6.04 -32.37 3.47
C LYS A 106 -5.00 -32.10 4.57
N PHE A 107 -4.89 -30.87 5.01
CA PHE A 107 -4.02 -30.50 6.11
C PHE A 107 -4.54 -31.07 7.43
N GLY A 108 -3.63 -31.58 8.27
CA GLY A 108 -3.96 -32.24 9.51
C GLY A 108 -4.17 -33.75 9.36
N VAL A 109 -3.90 -34.51 10.41
CA VAL A 109 -3.94 -35.95 10.45
C VAL A 109 -4.94 -36.41 11.51
N SER A 110 -5.92 -37.18 11.09
CA SER A 110 -6.92 -37.79 11.99
C SER A 110 -6.55 -39.20 12.42
N THR A 111 -5.80 -39.93 11.56
CA THR A 111 -5.42 -41.32 11.76
C THR A 111 -3.89 -41.44 11.68
N PHE A 112 -3.25 -41.84 12.78
CA PHE A 112 -1.81 -42.07 12.81
C PHE A 112 -1.46 -43.41 12.18
N PRO A 113 -0.27 -43.51 11.51
CA PRO A 113 0.20 -44.80 10.99
C PRO A 113 0.49 -45.80 12.11
N SER A 114 0.30 -47.06 11.83
CA SER A 114 0.67 -48.13 12.76
C SER A 114 2.20 -48.33 12.82
N LEU A 115 2.69 -48.84 13.93
CA LEU A 115 4.10 -49.28 14.02
C LEU A 115 4.39 -50.30 12.93
N TYR A 116 5.61 -50.24 12.38
CA TYR A 116 6.12 -51.06 11.28
C TYR A 116 5.41 -50.83 9.93
N ALA A 117 4.56 -49.81 9.80
CA ALA A 117 4.07 -49.38 8.50
C ALA A 117 5.23 -48.94 7.62
N ASP A 118 5.14 -49.22 6.32
CA ASP A 118 6.18 -48.82 5.35
C ASP A 118 6.11 -47.31 5.09
N ALA A 119 7.26 -46.66 5.13
CA ALA A 119 7.43 -45.26 4.70
C ALA A 119 7.91 -45.26 3.23
N LEU A 120 7.19 -44.55 2.38
CA LEU A 120 7.42 -44.46 0.94
C LEU A 120 7.97 -43.07 0.60
N TYR A 121 8.86 -42.98 -0.43
CA TYR A 121 9.22 -41.67 -0.98
C TYR A 121 8.07 -41.09 -1.83
N ALA A 122 7.94 -39.79 -1.85
CA ALA A 122 6.93 -39.10 -2.67
C ALA A 122 7.42 -38.96 -4.12
N ARG A 123 6.56 -39.29 -5.10
CA ARG A 123 6.76 -39.06 -6.53
C ARG A 123 6.21 -37.70 -6.93
N ASP A 124 6.52 -37.23 -8.15
CA ASP A 124 5.98 -35.97 -8.68
C ASP A 124 4.45 -35.97 -8.69
N GLU A 125 3.80 -37.10 -9.02
CA GLU A 125 2.33 -37.24 -8.94
C GLU A 125 1.78 -37.02 -7.51
N ASP A 126 2.52 -37.51 -6.49
CA ASP A 126 2.15 -37.31 -5.08
C ASP A 126 2.36 -35.87 -4.69
N LEU A 127 3.45 -35.22 -5.16
CA LEU A 127 3.72 -33.79 -4.94
C LEU A 127 2.62 -32.93 -5.58
N ASP A 128 2.19 -33.24 -6.81
CA ASP A 128 1.08 -32.57 -7.49
C ASP A 128 -0.20 -32.65 -6.67
N ARG A 129 -0.48 -33.77 -6.03
CA ARG A 129 -1.63 -33.97 -5.15
C ARG A 129 -1.46 -33.23 -3.81
N ILE A 130 -0.27 -33.26 -3.24
CA ILE A 130 0.07 -32.62 -1.98
C ILE A 130 -0.04 -31.10 -2.14
N PHE A 131 0.52 -30.54 -3.21
CA PHE A 131 0.46 -29.12 -3.47
C PHE A 131 -0.87 -28.67 -4.09
N ASN A 132 -1.67 -29.62 -4.56
CA ASN A 132 -3.00 -29.42 -5.20
C ASN A 132 -2.99 -28.31 -6.28
N VAL A 133 -2.03 -28.41 -7.16
CA VAL A 133 -1.63 -27.35 -8.05
C VAL A 133 -2.43 -27.34 -9.35
N GLU A 134 -3.04 -28.47 -9.72
CA GLU A 134 -3.84 -28.60 -10.93
C GLU A 134 -5.26 -29.02 -10.58
N GLN A 135 -6.15 -28.07 -10.52
CA GLN A 135 -7.54 -28.36 -10.85
C GLN A 135 -7.67 -28.40 -12.36
N PRO A 136 -8.47 -29.34 -12.94
CA PRO A 136 -8.71 -29.35 -14.37
C PRO A 136 -9.16 -27.94 -14.77
N SER A 137 -8.51 -27.41 -15.79
CA SER A 137 -8.85 -26.10 -16.35
C SER A 137 -10.30 -26.13 -16.80
N ASP A 138 -11.17 -25.52 -16.05
CA ASP A 138 -12.54 -25.33 -16.50
C ASP A 138 -12.48 -24.47 -17.75
N GLN A 139 -12.92 -25.04 -18.87
CA GLN A 139 -13.13 -24.29 -20.09
C GLN A 139 -14.15 -23.19 -19.77
N THR A 140 -13.67 -21.97 -19.64
CA THR A 140 -14.53 -20.83 -19.35
C THR A 140 -14.98 -20.20 -20.66
N THR A 141 -16.26 -19.96 -20.78
CA THR A 141 -16.80 -19.22 -21.92
C THR A 141 -17.02 -17.77 -21.50
N LYS A 142 -16.26 -16.86 -22.09
CA LYS A 142 -16.45 -15.41 -21.85
C LYS A 142 -16.94 -14.73 -23.12
N PRO A 143 -17.86 -13.76 -23.03
CA PRO A 143 -18.25 -12.93 -24.17
C PRO A 143 -17.06 -12.03 -24.57
N ASP A 144 -16.80 -11.93 -25.85
CA ASP A 144 -15.90 -10.96 -26.46
C ASP A 144 -16.60 -9.58 -26.59
N ALA A 145 -15.84 -8.54 -26.94
CA ALA A 145 -16.38 -7.19 -27.18
C ALA A 145 -17.56 -7.18 -28.20
N ASP A 146 -17.57 -8.11 -29.16
CA ASP A 146 -18.65 -8.26 -30.14
C ASP A 146 -19.80 -9.17 -29.68
N GLY A 147 -19.83 -9.58 -28.39
CA GLY A 147 -20.85 -10.47 -27.84
C GLY A 147 -20.72 -11.96 -28.28
N THR A 148 -19.72 -12.31 -29.09
CA THR A 148 -19.40 -13.70 -29.45
C THR A 148 -18.77 -14.39 -28.25
N LYS A 149 -19.27 -15.60 -27.94
CA LYS A 149 -18.75 -16.40 -26.84
C LYS A 149 -17.42 -17.06 -27.26
N LYS A 150 -16.31 -16.58 -26.71
CA LYS A 150 -15.02 -17.27 -26.84
C LYS A 150 -14.87 -18.32 -25.75
N HIS A 151 -14.47 -19.52 -26.14
CA HIS A 151 -14.09 -20.60 -25.24
C HIS A 151 -12.57 -20.53 -25.02
N GLY A 152 -12.13 -20.52 -23.77
CA GLY A 152 -10.72 -20.48 -23.44
C GLY A 152 -10.48 -20.97 -22.03
N THR A 153 -9.21 -21.20 -21.71
CA THR A 153 -8.76 -21.66 -20.40
C THR A 153 -8.30 -20.46 -19.59
N VAL A 154 -8.84 -20.29 -18.37
CA VAL A 154 -8.36 -19.28 -17.41
C VAL A 154 -7.42 -19.97 -16.43
N PRO A 155 -6.22 -19.44 -16.18
CA PRO A 155 -5.28 -20.07 -15.25
C PRO A 155 -5.83 -20.02 -13.82
N HIS A 156 -5.84 -21.15 -13.13
CA HIS A 156 -6.17 -21.23 -11.71
C HIS A 156 -4.97 -20.94 -10.81
N THR A 157 -3.77 -21.12 -11.35
CA THR A 157 -2.52 -20.97 -10.59
C THR A 157 -1.50 -20.17 -11.39
N ILE A 158 -0.61 -19.51 -10.69
CA ILE A 158 0.59 -18.85 -11.23
C ILE A 158 1.83 -19.52 -10.64
N GLU A 159 2.88 -19.64 -11.45
CA GLU A 159 4.19 -20.13 -11.01
C GLU A 159 4.95 -18.98 -10.33
N ILE A 160 5.33 -19.19 -9.07
CA ILE A 160 6.03 -18.20 -8.27
C ILE A 160 7.51 -18.53 -8.05
N GLY A 161 7.94 -19.72 -8.46
CA GLY A 161 9.33 -20.16 -8.34
C GLY A 161 9.49 -21.67 -8.35
N THR A 162 10.63 -22.16 -7.87
CA THR A 162 10.99 -23.58 -7.80
C THR A 162 11.21 -24.03 -6.37
N SER A 163 10.84 -25.26 -6.06
CA SER A 163 11.00 -25.82 -4.72
C SER A 163 12.48 -25.83 -4.29
N ALA A 164 12.74 -25.41 -3.06
CA ALA A 164 14.08 -25.51 -2.47
C ALA A 164 14.45 -26.94 -2.07
N VAL A 165 13.46 -27.81 -1.96
CA VAL A 165 13.59 -29.18 -1.48
C VAL A 165 13.58 -30.18 -2.65
N PHE A 166 12.63 -30.02 -3.55
CA PHE A 166 12.46 -30.89 -4.72
C PHE A 166 13.05 -30.18 -5.94
N LYS A 167 14.21 -30.65 -6.39
CA LYS A 167 14.91 -30.04 -7.53
C LYS A 167 13.98 -29.99 -8.75
N THR A 168 13.91 -28.81 -9.36
CA THR A 168 13.11 -28.53 -10.57
C THR A 168 11.58 -28.53 -10.41
N TYR A 169 11.04 -28.87 -9.24
CA TYR A 169 9.59 -28.85 -9.05
C TYR A 169 9.04 -27.42 -8.97
N PRO A 170 8.10 -27.01 -9.86
CA PRO A 170 7.56 -25.65 -9.86
C PRO A 170 6.61 -25.45 -8.67
N VAL A 171 6.84 -24.35 -7.93
CA VAL A 171 5.92 -23.93 -6.88
C VAL A 171 4.92 -22.96 -7.48
N LYS A 172 3.67 -23.32 -7.39
CA LYS A 172 2.55 -22.57 -7.93
C LYS A 172 1.66 -22.08 -6.77
N ALA A 173 1.07 -20.91 -6.93
CA ALA A 173 0.10 -20.34 -6.01
C ALA A 173 -1.28 -20.25 -6.69
N GLN A 174 -2.35 -20.51 -5.95
CA GLN A 174 -3.71 -20.34 -6.46
C GLN A 174 -4.00 -18.85 -6.67
N LEU A 175 -4.39 -18.47 -7.88
CA LEU A 175 -4.59 -17.09 -8.31
C LEU A 175 -5.64 -16.37 -7.45
N ASP A 176 -6.83 -16.96 -7.33
CA ASP A 176 -7.94 -16.37 -6.57
C ASP A 176 -7.65 -16.28 -5.08
N ALA A 177 -6.89 -17.23 -4.51
CA ALA A 177 -6.54 -17.22 -3.11
C ALA A 177 -5.39 -16.25 -2.81
N LEU A 178 -4.46 -16.05 -3.75
CA LEU A 178 -3.36 -15.11 -3.61
C LEU A 178 -3.86 -13.66 -3.72
N PHE A 179 -4.58 -13.35 -4.80
CA PHE A 179 -5.04 -11.99 -5.10
C PHE A 179 -6.45 -11.66 -4.56
N GLY A 180 -7.22 -12.64 -4.11
CA GLY A 180 -8.50 -12.41 -3.41
C GLY A 180 -8.36 -12.16 -1.91
N GLY A 181 -7.15 -11.91 -1.42
CA GLY A 181 -6.82 -11.56 -0.06
C GLY A 181 -5.64 -10.60 0.03
N HIS A 182 -5.35 -10.12 1.24
CA HIS A 182 -4.16 -9.30 1.47
C HIS A 182 -2.92 -10.20 1.55
N VAL A 183 -1.79 -9.70 1.05
CA VAL A 183 -0.51 -10.41 0.97
C VAL A 183 0.56 -9.62 1.72
N ALA A 184 1.40 -10.31 2.48
CA ALA A 184 2.60 -9.71 3.08
C ALA A 184 3.87 -10.34 2.50
N VAL A 185 4.79 -9.53 1.99
CA VAL A 185 6.12 -9.92 1.51
C VAL A 185 7.16 -9.32 2.46
N LEU A 186 7.77 -10.15 3.30
CA LEU A 186 8.61 -9.72 4.40
C LEU A 186 10.03 -10.26 4.26
N GLY A 187 11.03 -9.50 4.70
CA GLY A 187 12.42 -9.96 4.66
C GLY A 187 13.42 -8.81 4.74
N ASN A 188 14.66 -9.11 5.10
CA ASN A 188 15.73 -8.12 5.21
C ASN A 188 16.08 -7.47 3.87
N THR A 189 16.83 -6.37 3.91
CA THR A 189 17.42 -5.74 2.72
C THR A 189 18.29 -6.73 1.95
N GLY A 190 18.24 -6.72 0.62
CA GLY A 190 19.00 -7.62 -0.24
C GLY A 190 18.53 -9.10 -0.20
N SER A 191 17.40 -9.41 0.43
CA SER A 191 16.86 -10.78 0.46
C SER A 191 16.10 -11.19 -0.80
N GLY A 192 15.70 -10.21 -1.65
CA GLY A 192 14.98 -10.44 -2.90
C GLY A 192 13.50 -10.01 -2.88
N LYS A 193 13.05 -9.18 -1.92
CA LYS A 193 11.64 -8.73 -1.82
C LYS A 193 11.14 -8.06 -3.09
N SER A 194 11.85 -7.03 -3.58
CA SER A 194 11.45 -6.26 -4.76
C SER A 194 11.34 -7.16 -6.00
N CYS A 195 12.32 -8.08 -6.17
CA CYS A 195 12.26 -9.10 -7.22
C CYS A 195 11.04 -10.03 -7.06
N THR A 196 10.68 -10.38 -5.82
CA THR A 196 9.50 -11.22 -5.54
C THR A 196 8.22 -10.51 -5.93
N VAL A 197 8.05 -9.26 -5.53
CA VAL A 197 6.88 -8.46 -5.89
C VAL A 197 6.77 -8.31 -7.40
N ALA A 198 7.88 -7.95 -8.07
CA ALA A 198 7.91 -7.82 -9.53
C ALA A 198 7.60 -9.14 -10.24
N SER A 199 8.25 -10.25 -9.85
CA SER A 199 8.07 -11.55 -10.51
C SER A 199 6.66 -12.12 -10.33
N ILE A 200 6.02 -11.90 -9.17
CA ILE A 200 4.63 -12.31 -8.94
C ILE A 200 3.67 -11.55 -9.84
N ILE A 201 3.86 -10.24 -10.00
CA ILE A 201 3.02 -9.44 -10.90
C ILE A 201 3.27 -9.83 -12.36
N GLN A 202 4.53 -9.97 -12.77
CA GLN A 202 4.90 -10.41 -14.12
C GLN A 202 4.31 -11.78 -14.44
N SER A 203 4.29 -12.73 -13.48
CA SER A 203 3.74 -14.07 -13.71
C SER A 203 2.23 -14.08 -13.97
N VAL A 204 1.50 -13.03 -13.61
CA VAL A 204 0.09 -12.84 -14.00
C VAL A 204 -0.03 -12.57 -15.50
N PHE A 205 0.97 -11.90 -16.09
CA PHE A 205 0.94 -11.44 -17.48
C PHE A 205 1.74 -12.33 -18.44
N ASP A 206 2.57 -13.24 -17.94
CA ASP A 206 3.42 -14.10 -18.78
C ASP A 206 2.66 -15.17 -19.57
N ARG A 207 1.45 -15.51 -19.17
CA ARG A 207 0.69 -16.56 -19.83
C ARG A 207 0.05 -16.04 -21.11
N LYS A 208 0.47 -16.61 -22.22
CA LYS A 208 -0.06 -16.40 -23.57
C LYS A 208 -1.22 -17.38 -23.86
N GLU A 209 -2.19 -17.45 -22.96
CA GLU A 209 -3.40 -18.24 -23.20
C GLU A 209 -4.42 -17.40 -23.98
N GLU A 210 -5.57 -17.98 -24.31
CA GLU A 210 -6.62 -17.31 -25.09
C GLU A 210 -7.18 -16.06 -24.38
N PHE A 211 -7.05 -15.96 -23.05
CA PHE A 211 -7.46 -14.83 -22.25
C PHE A 211 -6.27 -14.18 -21.54
N TRP A 212 -6.08 -12.89 -21.82
CA TRP A 212 -5.10 -12.05 -21.13
C TRP A 212 -5.68 -11.47 -19.85
N ALA A 213 -4.83 -11.17 -18.87
CA ALA A 213 -5.22 -10.54 -17.61
C ALA A 213 -5.52 -9.02 -17.76
N ILE A 214 -6.28 -8.64 -18.80
CA ILE A 214 -6.59 -7.22 -19.11
C ILE A 214 -7.36 -6.55 -17.96
N GLY A 215 -8.17 -7.30 -17.21
CA GLY A 215 -8.93 -6.78 -16.08
C GLY A 215 -8.12 -6.57 -14.80
N ALA A 216 -6.83 -6.91 -14.78
CA ALA A 216 -5.97 -6.72 -13.61
C ALA A 216 -5.74 -5.23 -13.32
N ALA A 217 -5.66 -4.85 -12.06
CA ALA A 217 -5.37 -3.48 -11.63
C ALA A 217 -4.39 -3.49 -10.45
N PHE A 218 -3.15 -3.10 -10.73
CA PHE A 218 -2.08 -2.95 -9.75
C PHE A 218 -1.68 -1.48 -9.64
N VAL A 219 -1.71 -0.93 -8.43
CA VAL A 219 -1.21 0.41 -8.14
C VAL A 219 -0.07 0.28 -7.14
N LEU A 220 1.12 0.63 -7.58
CA LEU A 220 2.37 0.45 -6.84
C LEU A 220 2.88 1.81 -6.36
N PHE A 221 3.07 1.94 -5.06
CA PHE A 221 3.76 3.07 -4.45
C PHE A 221 5.25 2.71 -4.34
N ASP A 222 6.02 3.24 -5.28
CA ASP A 222 7.47 2.98 -5.41
C ASP A 222 8.25 4.04 -4.66
N VAL A 223 8.72 3.67 -3.47
CA VAL A 223 9.40 4.61 -2.57
C VAL A 223 10.89 4.70 -2.86
N ASN A 224 11.44 3.75 -3.58
CA ASN A 224 12.86 3.67 -3.91
C ASN A 224 13.16 3.89 -5.40
N GLY A 225 12.14 4.01 -6.26
CA GLY A 225 12.29 4.16 -7.71
C GLY A 225 12.81 2.90 -8.41
N GLU A 226 12.50 1.71 -7.88
CA GLU A 226 13.09 0.44 -8.35
C GLU A 226 12.27 -0.24 -9.45
N TYR A 227 10.96 0.02 -9.56
CA TYR A 227 10.05 -0.85 -10.29
C TYR A 227 9.82 -0.48 -11.76
N ARG A 228 10.19 0.72 -12.19
CA ARG A 228 9.96 1.15 -13.58
C ARG A 228 10.50 0.12 -14.57
N GLN A 229 11.78 -0.22 -14.47
CA GLN A 229 12.45 -1.16 -15.37
C GLN A 229 11.78 -2.54 -15.38
N ALA A 230 11.22 -2.98 -14.25
CA ALA A 230 10.58 -4.30 -14.15
C ALA A 230 9.33 -4.47 -15.03
N PHE A 231 8.73 -3.37 -15.51
CA PHE A 231 7.50 -3.39 -16.28
C PHE A 231 7.60 -2.68 -17.64
N GLU A 232 8.82 -2.48 -18.16
CA GLU A 232 9.05 -1.87 -19.49
C GLU A 232 8.74 -2.88 -20.61
N ASP A 233 9.10 -4.17 -20.46
CA ASP A 233 8.96 -5.21 -21.48
C ASP A 233 7.68 -6.05 -21.30
N LEU A 234 6.54 -5.39 -21.13
CA LEU A 234 5.25 -6.09 -21.02
C LEU A 234 4.74 -6.52 -22.41
N PRO A 235 3.94 -7.61 -22.49
CA PRO A 235 3.23 -7.93 -23.72
C PRO A 235 2.40 -6.75 -24.19
N TRP A 236 2.28 -6.54 -25.53
CA TRP A 236 1.60 -5.36 -26.10
C TRP A 236 0.14 -5.17 -25.66
N GLN A 237 -0.52 -6.23 -25.16
CA GLN A 237 -1.87 -6.18 -24.62
C GLN A 237 -1.94 -5.59 -23.20
N ILE A 238 -0.82 -5.51 -22.52
CA ILE A 238 -0.70 -5.07 -21.12
C ILE A 238 0.11 -3.78 -21.11
N GLN A 239 -0.43 -2.77 -20.45
CA GLN A 239 0.20 -1.46 -20.38
C GLN A 239 0.40 -1.03 -18.94
N ALA A 240 1.53 -0.37 -18.71
CA ALA A 240 1.84 0.32 -17.47
C ALA A 240 1.76 1.84 -17.65
N SER A 241 1.42 2.56 -16.59
CA SER A 241 1.59 4.02 -16.48
C SER A 241 2.58 4.31 -15.35
N TYR A 242 3.38 5.31 -15.56
CA TYR A 242 4.40 5.74 -14.62
C TYR A 242 4.19 7.22 -14.27
N PHE A 243 4.03 7.52 -12.99
CA PHE A 243 3.88 8.86 -12.46
C PHE A 243 5.06 9.15 -11.52
N LYS A 244 5.77 10.25 -11.75
CA LYS A 244 6.89 10.66 -10.90
C LYS A 244 6.55 11.91 -10.11
N ALA A 245 6.69 11.85 -8.78
CA ALA A 245 6.67 13.03 -7.93
C ALA A 245 8.08 13.65 -7.94
N THR A 246 8.23 14.86 -8.49
CA THR A 246 9.50 15.55 -8.56
C THR A 246 9.38 16.97 -8.03
N SER A 247 10.44 17.43 -7.34
CA SER A 247 10.63 18.81 -6.89
C SER A 247 11.57 19.61 -7.80
N SER A 248 12.19 18.95 -8.79
CA SER A 248 13.13 19.59 -9.72
C SER A 248 12.40 20.23 -10.90
N ASP A 249 12.53 21.55 -11.06
CA ASP A 249 11.97 22.27 -12.19
C ASP A 249 12.46 21.75 -13.55
N ALA A 250 13.73 21.36 -13.64
CA ALA A 250 14.31 20.81 -14.86
C ALA A 250 13.72 19.44 -15.22
N GLU A 251 13.57 18.53 -14.24
CA GLU A 251 12.89 17.25 -14.45
C GLU A 251 11.41 17.44 -14.74
N ALA A 252 10.74 18.36 -14.04
CA ALA A 252 9.35 18.69 -14.26
C ALA A 252 9.13 19.16 -15.70
N GLN A 253 10.00 20.00 -16.23
CA GLN A 253 9.94 20.50 -17.60
C GLN A 253 10.14 19.36 -18.61
N VAL A 254 11.08 18.46 -18.37
CA VAL A 254 11.31 17.27 -19.22
C VAL A 254 10.10 16.34 -19.21
N LEU A 255 9.44 16.17 -18.07
CA LEU A 255 8.22 15.34 -17.94
C LEU A 255 7.01 16.01 -18.62
N ASP A 256 6.88 17.34 -18.49
CA ASP A 256 5.78 18.11 -19.11
C ASP A 256 5.96 18.23 -20.64
N GLU A 257 7.19 18.23 -21.15
CA GLU A 257 7.47 18.29 -22.58
C GLU A 257 7.37 16.94 -23.32
N GLY A 258 7.18 15.83 -22.58
CA GLY A 258 7.02 14.49 -23.17
C GLY A 258 8.27 13.98 -23.89
N PHE A 259 9.45 14.47 -23.53
CA PHE A 259 10.72 14.22 -24.22
C PHE A 259 11.31 12.81 -24.02
N LEU A 260 10.79 12.05 -23.08
CA LEU A 260 11.22 10.68 -22.86
C LEU A 260 10.33 9.72 -23.64
N GLY A 261 10.62 9.60 -24.93
CA GLY A 261 10.14 8.54 -25.86
C GLY A 261 8.78 7.92 -25.54
N ALA A 262 8.12 7.28 -26.45
CA ALA A 262 6.76 6.73 -26.42
C ALA A 262 6.22 6.10 -25.10
N ASP A 263 6.97 6.14 -24.03
CA ASP A 263 6.62 5.61 -22.70
C ASP A 263 6.10 6.73 -21.82
N LEU A 264 4.83 6.66 -21.56
CA LEU A 264 3.95 7.48 -20.74
C LEU A 264 4.48 7.73 -19.32
N VAL A 265 5.53 8.54 -19.18
CA VAL A 265 5.98 9.09 -17.91
C VAL A 265 5.25 10.40 -17.69
N ASP A 266 4.35 10.43 -16.73
CA ASP A 266 3.58 11.62 -16.38
C ASP A 266 4.08 12.17 -15.04
N ARG A 267 4.02 13.49 -14.90
CA ARG A 267 4.24 14.12 -13.61
C ARG A 267 3.10 13.76 -12.66
N PHE A 268 3.46 13.23 -11.47
CA PHE A 268 2.48 13.00 -10.42
C PHE A 268 1.98 14.34 -9.86
N ARG A 269 0.69 14.56 -9.96
CA ARG A 269 0.00 15.73 -9.38
C ARG A 269 -1.18 15.23 -8.56
N LEU A 270 -1.22 15.59 -7.29
CA LEU A 270 -2.32 15.28 -6.39
C LEU A 270 -3.02 16.58 -6.00
N PRO A 271 -4.17 16.92 -6.59
CA PRO A 271 -4.87 18.14 -6.27
C PRO A 271 -5.21 18.24 -4.78
N HIS A 272 -4.75 19.29 -4.12
CA HIS A 272 -4.90 19.49 -2.68
C HIS A 272 -6.37 19.60 -2.23
N TRP A 273 -7.29 20.01 -3.10
CA TRP A 273 -8.74 20.02 -2.82
C TRP A 273 -9.38 18.63 -2.76
N PHE A 274 -8.65 17.56 -3.13
CA PHE A 274 -9.09 16.18 -2.90
C PHE A 274 -8.82 15.70 -1.48
N MET A 275 -7.99 16.39 -0.72
CA MET A 275 -7.69 16.05 0.67
C MET A 275 -8.90 16.32 1.56
N THR A 276 -9.09 15.48 2.56
CA THR A 276 -10.05 15.71 3.65
C THR A 276 -9.49 16.69 4.67
N VAL A 277 -10.34 17.19 5.58
CA VAL A 277 -9.89 18.03 6.71
C VAL A 277 -8.85 17.26 7.56
N ASP A 278 -9.04 15.96 7.74
CA ASP A 278 -8.12 15.12 8.51
C ASP A 278 -6.74 15.01 7.83
N GLU A 279 -6.70 14.84 6.51
CA GLU A 279 -5.47 14.79 5.73
C GLU A 279 -4.74 16.15 5.71
N TRP A 280 -5.49 17.24 5.64
CA TRP A 280 -4.93 18.58 5.86
C TRP A 280 -4.34 18.75 7.26
N ALA A 281 -5.04 18.26 8.28
CA ALA A 281 -4.54 18.29 9.64
C ALA A 281 -3.28 17.42 9.83
N LEU A 282 -3.19 16.30 9.14
CA LEU A 282 -1.98 15.46 9.08
C LEU A 282 -0.81 16.24 8.47
N LEU A 283 -1.00 16.82 7.28
CA LEU A 283 0.02 17.62 6.58
C LEU A 283 0.51 18.80 7.43
N LEU A 284 -0.42 19.52 8.04
CA LEU A 284 -0.12 20.71 8.85
C LEU A 284 0.18 20.39 10.32
N ARG A 285 0.15 19.11 10.71
CA ARG A 285 0.35 18.65 12.10
C ARG A 285 -0.51 19.44 13.09
N ALA A 286 -1.78 19.65 12.73
CA ALA A 286 -2.70 20.45 13.52
C ALA A 286 -3.09 19.75 14.82
N SER A 287 -3.06 20.47 15.94
CA SER A 287 -3.53 19.97 17.23
C SER A 287 -5.06 19.90 17.30
N GLU A 288 -5.62 18.87 17.94
CA GLU A 288 -7.07 18.60 17.97
C GLU A 288 -7.90 19.72 18.58
N LYS A 289 -7.40 20.34 19.65
CA LYS A 289 -8.23 21.22 20.50
C LYS A 289 -8.50 22.59 19.92
N SER A 290 -7.50 23.22 19.31
CA SER A 290 -7.59 24.61 18.85
C SER A 290 -7.32 24.78 17.37
N GLN A 291 -6.30 24.07 16.83
CA GLN A 291 -5.86 24.23 15.45
C GLN A 291 -6.76 23.50 14.46
N PHE A 292 -7.25 22.32 14.82
CA PHE A 292 -8.15 21.55 13.96
C PHE A 292 -9.49 22.27 13.68
N PRO A 293 -10.19 22.85 14.69
CA PRO A 293 -11.39 23.64 14.43
C PRO A 293 -11.12 24.85 13.53
N ALA A 294 -10.03 25.60 13.79
CA ALA A 294 -9.66 26.75 12.96
C ALA A 294 -9.36 26.36 11.51
N LEU A 295 -8.63 25.26 11.32
CA LEU A 295 -8.34 24.70 10.00
C LEU A 295 -9.63 24.29 9.27
N ARG A 296 -10.55 23.61 9.96
CA ARG A 296 -11.85 23.22 9.41
C ARG A 296 -12.68 24.43 8.95
N THR A 297 -12.71 25.50 9.77
CA THR A 297 -13.35 26.77 9.41
C THR A 297 -12.66 27.38 8.19
N ALA A 298 -11.33 27.44 8.17
CA ALA A 298 -10.57 27.98 7.04
C ALA A 298 -10.87 27.24 5.73
N LEU A 299 -10.85 25.91 5.75
CA LEU A 299 -11.17 25.08 4.58
C LEU A 299 -12.63 25.31 4.10
N GLY A 300 -13.60 25.49 5.00
CA GLY A 300 -14.95 25.87 4.65
C GLY A 300 -15.02 27.25 3.96
N LEU A 301 -14.25 28.21 4.47
CA LEU A 301 -14.19 29.57 3.92
C LEU A 301 -13.57 29.61 2.50
N THR A 302 -12.71 28.64 2.10
CA THR A 302 -12.20 28.58 0.73
C THR A 302 -13.29 28.39 -0.31
N THR A 303 -14.43 27.81 0.07
CA THR A 303 -15.57 27.60 -0.83
C THR A 303 -16.40 28.88 -0.98
N LEU A 304 -16.36 29.76 0.02
CA LEU A 304 -17.09 31.04 -0.01
C LEU A 304 -16.39 32.09 -0.89
N PHE A 305 -15.06 32.13 -0.82
CA PHE A 305 -14.25 33.15 -1.48
C PHE A 305 -13.38 32.48 -2.53
N GLN A 306 -13.86 32.38 -3.76
CA GLN A 306 -13.21 31.59 -4.81
C GLN A 306 -12.06 32.29 -5.53
N GLU A 307 -11.91 33.61 -5.46
CA GLU A 307 -10.84 34.39 -6.08
C GLU A 307 -10.13 35.29 -5.09
N VAL A 308 -8.85 35.61 -5.36
CA VAL A 308 -8.04 36.53 -4.55
C VAL A 308 -7.43 37.59 -5.46
N PRO A 309 -7.73 38.92 -5.27
CA PRO A 309 -8.74 39.45 -4.37
C PRO A 309 -10.15 39.07 -4.77
N PHE A 310 -11.01 38.80 -3.78
CA PHE A 310 -12.39 38.41 -4.03
C PHE A 310 -13.18 39.59 -4.61
N GLN A 311 -13.86 39.39 -5.72
CA GLN A 311 -14.78 40.34 -6.32
C GLN A 311 -16.16 39.69 -6.46
N ASP A 312 -17.21 40.41 -6.03
CA ASP A 312 -18.58 39.90 -5.93
C ASP A 312 -19.30 39.78 -7.26
N ASP A 313 -18.70 40.27 -8.34
CA ASP A 313 -19.34 40.37 -9.67
C ASP A 313 -19.24 39.10 -10.52
N VAL A 314 -18.78 37.98 -9.96
CA VAL A 314 -18.73 36.70 -10.69
C VAL A 314 -20.12 36.08 -10.70
N ASP A 315 -20.69 35.99 -11.87
CA ASP A 315 -21.99 35.36 -12.17
C ASP A 315 -22.13 33.97 -11.53
N GLY A 316 -23.12 33.77 -10.66
CA GLY A 316 -23.53 32.46 -10.14
C GLY A 316 -23.50 32.25 -8.62
N ALA A 317 -23.11 33.23 -7.80
CA ALA A 317 -23.27 33.09 -6.34
C ALA A 317 -24.76 33.13 -5.96
N THR A 318 -25.22 32.11 -5.24
CA THR A 318 -26.59 32.10 -4.68
C THR A 318 -26.71 33.19 -3.61
N ASP A 319 -27.91 33.73 -3.42
CA ASP A 319 -28.17 34.78 -2.42
C ASP A 319 -27.75 34.32 -1.01
N GLU A 320 -27.93 33.03 -0.70
CA GLU A 320 -27.47 32.43 0.59
C GLU A 320 -25.96 32.54 0.80
N LEU A 321 -25.15 32.35 -0.25
CA LEU A 321 -23.69 32.49 -0.15
C LEU A 321 -23.28 33.95 0.04
N LYS A 322 -23.99 34.92 -0.56
CA LYS A 322 -23.73 36.34 -0.36
C LYS A 322 -24.03 36.76 1.07
N ASP A 323 -25.14 36.30 1.63
CA ASP A 323 -25.50 36.56 3.02
C ASP A 323 -24.46 36.04 4.02
N VAL A 324 -23.95 34.81 3.81
CA VAL A 324 -22.91 34.24 4.65
C VAL A 324 -21.58 35.03 4.56
N ARG A 325 -21.18 35.46 3.34
CA ARG A 325 -20.01 36.32 3.12
C ARG A 325 -20.14 37.65 3.87
N ASN A 326 -21.28 38.32 3.68
CA ASN A 326 -21.58 39.60 4.36
C ASN A 326 -21.59 39.42 5.88
N HIS A 327 -22.18 38.32 6.39
CA HIS A 327 -22.16 37.99 7.81
C HIS A 327 -20.74 37.88 8.37
N VAL A 328 -19.87 37.09 7.73
CA VAL A 328 -18.49 36.89 8.19
C VAL A 328 -17.73 38.21 8.25
N LEU A 329 -17.80 39.02 7.17
CA LEU A 329 -17.12 40.30 7.11
C LEU A 329 -17.68 41.30 8.10
N ALA A 330 -19.01 41.42 8.20
CA ALA A 330 -19.68 42.32 9.13
C ALA A 330 -19.29 42.02 10.58
N LYS A 331 -19.33 40.76 10.97
CA LYS A 331 -19.02 40.33 12.33
C LYS A 331 -17.56 40.64 12.71
N ILE A 332 -16.62 40.40 11.78
CA ILE A 332 -15.20 40.72 11.98
C ILE A 332 -15.01 42.23 12.10
N ILE A 333 -15.60 43.05 11.23
CA ILE A 333 -15.43 44.48 11.25
C ILE A 333 -16.04 45.09 12.55
N LEU A 334 -17.22 44.62 12.95
CA LEU A 334 -17.85 45.06 14.22
C LEU A 334 -16.97 44.71 15.42
N SER A 335 -16.36 43.51 15.42
CA SER A 335 -15.42 43.11 16.48
C SER A 335 -14.19 44.04 16.52
N ILE A 336 -13.58 44.37 15.36
CA ILE A 336 -12.44 45.29 15.27
C ILE A 336 -12.82 46.69 15.76
N LEU A 337 -14.00 47.17 15.39
CA LEU A 337 -14.47 48.47 15.85
C LEU A 337 -14.72 48.52 17.37
N GLY A 338 -15.20 47.43 17.95
CA GLY A 338 -15.44 47.27 19.39
C GLY A 338 -14.19 47.06 20.24
N ASP A 339 -13.05 46.75 19.63
CA ASP A 339 -11.80 46.47 20.32
C ASP A 339 -11.20 47.74 20.98
N ASP A 340 -10.33 47.58 22.01
CA ASP A 340 -9.62 48.70 22.68
C ASP A 340 -8.33 49.13 21.95
N ALA A 341 -8.09 48.59 20.75
CA ALA A 341 -6.93 48.94 19.91
C ALA A 341 -6.93 50.41 19.48
N SER A 342 -5.76 50.95 19.15
CA SER A 342 -5.64 52.33 18.65
C SER A 342 -6.38 52.50 17.30
N THR A 343 -6.93 53.68 17.05
CA THR A 343 -7.63 54.00 15.80
C THR A 343 -6.85 53.68 14.53
N PRO A 344 -5.54 53.98 14.42
CA PRO A 344 -4.74 53.56 13.25
C PRO A 344 -4.61 52.04 13.09
N SER A 345 -4.56 51.28 14.20
CA SER A 345 -4.52 49.83 14.16
C SER A 345 -5.84 49.24 13.64
N LYS A 346 -6.99 49.77 14.09
CA LYS A 346 -8.30 49.35 13.58
C LYS A 346 -8.44 49.65 12.10
N GLU A 347 -8.05 50.84 11.66
CA GLU A 347 -8.05 51.23 10.26
C GLU A 347 -7.25 50.26 9.40
N GLY A 348 -5.99 49.98 9.81
CA GLY A 348 -5.10 49.08 9.11
C GLY A 348 -5.69 47.64 8.96
N ARG A 349 -6.25 47.10 10.05
CA ARG A 349 -6.88 45.78 10.08
C ARG A 349 -8.12 45.70 9.14
N ILE A 350 -9.00 46.71 9.19
CA ILE A 350 -10.20 46.76 8.33
C ILE A 350 -9.80 46.91 6.86
N LEU A 351 -8.84 47.82 6.54
CA LEU A 351 -8.40 47.98 5.16
C LEU A 351 -7.69 46.76 4.59
N ALA A 352 -6.90 46.07 5.41
CA ALA A 352 -6.25 44.81 5.01
C ALA A 352 -7.29 43.71 4.73
N LEU A 353 -8.30 43.56 5.61
CA LEU A 353 -9.40 42.64 5.42
C LEU A 353 -10.13 42.91 4.11
N LEU A 354 -10.55 44.16 3.89
CA LEU A 354 -11.28 44.57 2.69
C LEU A 354 -10.43 44.68 1.43
N HIS A 355 -9.11 44.56 1.56
CA HIS A 355 -8.24 44.40 0.38
C HIS A 355 -8.39 42.99 -0.22
N THR A 356 -8.44 41.99 0.63
CA THR A 356 -8.46 40.58 0.24
C THR A 356 -9.90 40.09 0.09
N PHE A 357 -10.78 40.50 0.98
CA PHE A 357 -12.16 40.07 1.05
C PHE A 357 -13.09 41.27 1.03
N SER A 358 -13.82 41.49 -0.05
CA SER A 358 -14.83 42.52 -0.14
C SER A 358 -16.06 41.98 -0.86
N THR A 359 -17.24 42.51 -0.51
CA THR A 359 -18.49 42.22 -1.20
C THR A 359 -19.03 43.51 -1.83
N SER A 360 -20.04 43.40 -2.70
CA SER A 360 -20.71 44.59 -3.24
C SER A 360 -21.25 45.53 -2.14
N GLU A 361 -21.70 44.94 -1.04
CA GLU A 361 -22.30 45.66 0.08
C GLU A 361 -21.30 46.11 1.14
N ILE A 362 -20.28 45.26 1.43
CA ILE A 362 -19.23 45.53 2.41
C ILE A 362 -17.91 45.68 1.68
N CYS A 363 -17.65 46.87 1.18
CA CYS A 363 -16.43 47.22 0.45
C CYS A 363 -15.74 48.44 1.03
N ARG A 364 -14.53 48.76 0.52
CA ARG A 364 -13.80 49.97 0.93
C ARG A 364 -14.60 51.22 0.73
N GLY A 365 -15.44 51.31 -0.32
CA GLY A 365 -16.29 52.47 -0.60
C GLY A 365 -17.31 52.70 0.51
N THR A 366 -18.03 51.66 0.88
CA THR A 366 -19.05 51.66 1.94
C THR A 366 -18.42 52.07 3.30
N ILE A 367 -17.27 51.49 3.64
CA ILE A 367 -16.59 51.81 4.92
C ILE A 367 -16.02 53.23 4.91
N LYS A 368 -15.44 53.70 3.81
CA LYS A 368 -14.97 55.09 3.70
C LYS A 368 -16.11 56.09 3.84
N GLY A 369 -17.28 55.83 3.24
CA GLY A 369 -18.45 56.69 3.31
C GLY A 369 -18.99 56.92 4.72
N GLY A 370 -18.70 56.01 5.68
CA GLY A 370 -19.21 56.11 7.05
C GLY A 370 -18.16 56.30 8.14
N LEU A 371 -16.96 55.75 7.95
CA LEU A 371 -15.90 55.75 8.98
C LEU A 371 -14.83 56.82 8.74
N TYR A 372 -14.90 57.63 7.67
CA TYR A 372 -13.94 58.71 7.42
C TYR A 372 -14.68 60.05 7.47
N ASN A 373 -14.02 61.06 8.08
CA ASN A 373 -14.54 62.42 8.06
C ASN A 373 -14.20 63.15 6.74
N ASP A 374 -14.72 64.36 6.57
CA ASP A 374 -14.50 65.19 5.38
C ASP A 374 -13.00 65.52 5.13
N PHE A 375 -12.16 65.32 6.10
CA PHE A 375 -10.71 65.51 6.01
C PHE A 375 -9.95 64.20 5.69
N GLY A 376 -10.66 63.08 5.39
CA GLY A 376 -10.06 61.81 5.07
C GLY A 376 -9.42 61.09 6.27
N GLN A 377 -9.79 61.40 7.49
CA GLN A 377 -9.30 60.76 8.72
C GLN A 377 -10.28 59.70 9.18
N PHE A 378 -9.78 58.53 9.52
CA PHE A 378 -10.58 57.43 10.07
C PHE A 378 -11.07 57.78 11.49
N LYS A 379 -12.34 57.52 11.75
CA LYS A 379 -13.02 57.75 13.03
C LYS A 379 -13.80 56.50 13.44
N ASP A 380 -13.51 55.99 14.62
CA ASP A 380 -14.12 54.80 15.18
C ASP A 380 -15.34 55.05 16.08
N GLY A 381 -15.90 56.22 16.01
CA GLY A 381 -17.12 56.59 16.73
C GLY A 381 -16.94 56.98 18.22
N LYS A 382 -15.81 56.72 18.81
CA LYS A 382 -15.65 56.92 20.28
C LYS A 382 -15.50 58.39 20.70
N ASN A 383 -15.16 59.35 19.81
CA ASN A 383 -14.83 60.73 20.21
C ASN A 383 -15.06 61.82 19.16
N SER A 384 -16.00 61.74 18.25
CA SER A 384 -16.07 62.78 17.23
C SER A 384 -17.44 63.44 17.04
N SER A 385 -17.42 64.77 17.14
CA SER A 385 -18.54 65.65 16.81
C SER A 385 -18.73 65.89 15.30
N THR A 386 -17.90 65.30 14.42
CA THR A 386 -17.89 65.47 12.96
C THR A 386 -17.94 64.13 12.27
N GLN A 387 -18.97 63.36 12.51
CA GLN A 387 -19.04 62.02 11.98
C GLN A 387 -19.98 61.93 10.80
N ASN A 388 -19.44 61.53 9.64
CA ASN A 388 -20.29 61.18 8.51
C ASN A 388 -20.82 59.78 8.71
N ASN A 389 -22.05 59.58 8.88
CA ASN A 389 -22.83 58.34 8.78
C ASN A 389 -22.25 57.07 9.48
N TYR A 390 -21.51 57.23 10.60
CA TYR A 390 -20.99 56.08 11.36
C TYR A 390 -22.11 55.13 11.81
N GLU A 391 -23.22 55.66 12.31
CA GLU A 391 -24.38 54.89 12.72
C GLU A 391 -25.02 54.13 11.53
N GLY A 392 -24.99 54.74 10.31
CA GLY A 392 -25.45 54.08 9.11
C GLY A 392 -24.60 52.88 8.74
N VAL A 393 -23.26 52.97 8.83
CA VAL A 393 -22.37 51.84 8.59
C VAL A 393 -22.51 50.78 9.68
N LEU A 394 -22.64 51.18 10.96
CA LEU A 394 -22.91 50.21 12.03
C LEU A 394 -24.24 49.49 11.80
N GLY A 395 -25.31 50.21 11.43
CA GLY A 395 -26.59 49.62 11.13
C GLY A 395 -26.52 48.65 9.95
N LEU A 396 -25.82 49.02 8.88
CA LEU A 396 -25.57 48.14 7.76
C LEU A 396 -24.85 46.85 8.18
N LEU A 397 -23.76 46.98 8.92
CA LEU A 397 -23.00 45.82 9.42
C LEU A 397 -23.84 44.93 10.34
N GLN A 398 -24.62 45.54 11.24
CA GLN A 398 -25.50 44.82 12.19
C GLN A 398 -26.62 44.05 11.44
N ASN A 399 -27.16 44.63 10.36
CA ASN A 399 -28.20 43.97 9.56
C ASN A 399 -27.70 42.71 8.88
N HIS A 400 -26.41 42.58 8.58
CA HIS A 400 -25.80 41.39 8.01
C HIS A 400 -25.39 40.32 9.03
N VAL A 401 -25.40 40.66 10.34
CA VAL A 401 -25.10 39.65 11.38
C VAL A 401 -26.35 38.87 11.70
N SER A 402 -26.40 37.61 11.31
CA SER A 402 -27.45 36.66 11.70
C SER A 402 -27.05 35.87 12.92
N ASP A 403 -28.02 35.42 13.72
CA ASP A 403 -27.75 34.70 14.98
C ASP A 403 -27.20 33.28 14.76
N GLU A 404 -27.46 32.67 13.61
CA GLU A 404 -26.98 31.30 13.28
C GLU A 404 -26.63 31.11 11.79
N PRO A 405 -25.55 31.73 11.27
CA PRO A 405 -25.16 31.39 9.91
C PRO A 405 -24.43 30.04 9.92
N VAL A 406 -24.89 29.13 9.09
CA VAL A 406 -24.18 27.89 8.83
C VAL A 406 -23.02 28.19 7.87
N LEU A 407 -21.78 28.18 8.37
CA LEU A 407 -20.62 28.23 7.50
C LEU A 407 -20.62 26.99 6.60
N PRO A 408 -20.28 27.11 5.30
CA PRO A 408 -20.26 25.97 4.41
C PRO A 408 -19.25 24.93 4.88
N SER A 409 -19.64 23.68 4.72
CA SER A 409 -18.71 22.58 4.93
C SER A 409 -17.69 22.53 3.80
N TYR A 410 -16.46 22.17 4.12
CA TYR A 410 -15.43 21.94 3.12
C TYR A 410 -15.89 20.85 2.11
N GLY A 411 -15.78 21.15 0.82
CA GLY A 411 -16.07 20.24 -0.28
C GLY A 411 -14.87 20.16 -1.24
N ASN A 412 -14.89 19.18 -2.14
CA ASN A 412 -13.83 18.98 -3.14
C ASN A 412 -13.93 20.00 -4.29
N VAL A 413 -14.01 21.28 -3.97
CA VAL A 413 -14.06 22.36 -4.96
C VAL A 413 -12.65 22.88 -5.21
N PRO A 414 -12.19 23.00 -6.45
CA PRO A 414 -10.87 23.54 -6.75
C PRO A 414 -10.67 24.94 -6.18
N PHE A 415 -9.53 25.18 -5.54
CA PHE A 415 -9.11 26.50 -5.04
C PHE A 415 -7.58 26.61 -5.12
N SER A 416 -7.05 27.85 -5.21
CA SER A 416 -5.59 28.05 -5.21
C SER A 416 -5.02 27.86 -3.79
N PHE A 417 -3.77 27.42 -3.72
CA PHE A 417 -3.12 27.13 -2.43
C PHE A 417 -2.96 28.43 -1.59
N GLU A 418 -2.70 29.57 -2.24
CA GLU A 418 -2.62 30.89 -1.60
C GLU A 418 -3.94 31.29 -0.94
N ARG A 419 -5.07 30.84 -1.50
CA ARG A 419 -6.39 31.09 -0.93
C ARG A 419 -6.56 30.44 0.45
N LEU A 420 -6.00 29.25 0.68
CA LEU A 420 -6.08 28.61 1.99
C LEU A 420 -5.39 29.47 3.07
N GLN A 421 -4.26 30.08 2.72
CA GLN A 421 -3.58 30.99 3.64
C GLN A 421 -4.45 32.20 3.99
N ALA A 422 -5.05 32.84 2.98
CA ALA A 422 -5.98 33.95 3.20
C ALA A 422 -7.23 33.51 3.99
N ALA A 423 -7.78 32.33 3.67
CA ALA A 423 -8.94 31.80 4.38
C ALA A 423 -8.63 31.44 5.85
N LEU A 424 -7.40 30.98 6.13
CA LEU A 424 -6.96 30.72 7.50
C LEU A 424 -6.87 32.03 8.30
N ASP A 425 -6.32 33.10 7.73
CA ASP A 425 -6.30 34.40 8.37
C ASP A 425 -7.72 34.93 8.65
N LEU A 426 -8.63 34.76 7.68
CA LEU A 426 -10.04 35.12 7.83
C LEU A 426 -10.73 34.30 8.93
N ALA A 427 -10.48 32.98 8.98
CA ALA A 427 -10.99 32.10 10.03
C ALA A 427 -10.51 32.51 11.41
N LEU A 428 -9.24 32.91 11.56
CA LEU A 428 -8.71 33.38 12.83
C LEU A 428 -9.37 34.71 13.24
N PHE A 429 -9.60 35.67 12.34
CA PHE A 429 -10.35 36.86 12.61
C PHE A 429 -11.80 36.58 13.02
N TYR A 430 -12.44 35.63 12.38
CA TYR A 430 -13.81 35.25 12.71
C TYR A 430 -13.91 34.60 14.09
N GLU A 431 -12.96 33.74 14.45
CA GLU A 431 -12.87 33.15 15.80
C GLU A 431 -12.58 34.19 16.88
N GLU A 432 -11.71 35.18 16.59
CA GLU A 432 -11.50 36.32 17.48
C GLU A 432 -12.81 37.11 17.70
N ALA A 433 -13.58 37.34 16.62
CA ALA A 433 -14.87 37.99 16.68
C ALA A 433 -15.93 37.21 17.48
N ASN A 434 -15.79 35.88 17.55
CA ASN A 434 -16.60 35.00 18.40
C ASN A 434 -16.14 34.95 19.87
N GLY A 435 -15.15 35.78 20.26
CA GLY A 435 -14.67 35.91 21.63
C GLY A 435 -13.42 35.10 21.97
N ASN A 436 -12.85 34.35 21.04
CA ASN A 436 -11.61 33.58 21.28
C ASN A 436 -10.37 34.44 20.97
N LYS A 437 -10.06 35.38 21.82
CA LYS A 437 -8.97 36.38 21.63
C LYS A 437 -7.55 35.77 21.54
N GLN A 438 -7.35 34.53 22.03
CA GLN A 438 -6.04 33.87 22.04
C GLN A 438 -5.85 32.90 20.88
N ILE A 439 -6.80 32.74 19.96
CA ILE A 439 -6.77 31.76 18.89
C ILE A 439 -5.54 31.91 17.97
N ARG A 440 -5.10 33.16 17.72
CA ARG A 440 -3.90 33.42 16.90
C ARG A 440 -2.63 32.87 17.54
N ASP A 441 -2.48 33.02 18.86
CA ASP A 441 -1.32 32.46 19.57
C ASP A 441 -1.31 30.91 19.48
N TYR A 442 -2.47 30.29 19.68
CA TYR A 442 -2.61 28.85 19.57
C TYR A 442 -2.40 28.32 18.14
N CYS A 443 -2.73 29.12 17.12
CA CYS A 443 -2.62 28.74 15.72
C CYS A 443 -1.34 29.25 15.04
N SER A 444 -0.44 29.95 15.75
CA SER A 444 0.79 30.50 15.17
C SER A 444 1.67 29.44 14.48
N GLN A 445 1.78 28.26 15.08
CA GLN A 445 2.50 27.12 14.47
C GLN A 445 1.81 26.60 13.22
N LEU A 446 0.48 26.54 13.21
CA LEU A 446 -0.32 26.11 12.05
C LEU A 446 -0.10 27.05 10.86
N VAL A 447 -0.15 28.38 11.10
CA VAL A 447 0.11 29.40 10.07
C VAL A 447 1.53 29.27 9.52
N THR A 448 2.53 29.14 10.41
CA THR A 448 3.92 28.99 10.00
C THR A 448 4.13 27.74 9.17
N ARG A 449 3.50 26.60 9.54
CA ARG A 449 3.62 25.35 8.80
C ARG A 449 2.91 25.42 7.45
N LEU A 450 1.72 26.01 7.38
CA LEU A 450 1.03 26.23 6.10
C LEU A 450 1.92 27.04 5.14
N LYS A 451 2.54 28.12 5.65
CA LYS A 451 3.48 28.91 4.86
C LYS A 451 4.70 28.09 4.43
N SER A 452 5.28 27.29 5.32
CA SER A 452 6.40 26.40 4.97
C SER A 452 6.03 25.41 3.87
N VAL A 453 4.84 24.80 3.92
CA VAL A 453 4.34 23.90 2.87
C VAL A 453 4.08 24.66 1.56
N SER A 454 3.62 25.92 1.64
CA SER A 454 3.43 26.77 0.47
C SER A 454 4.74 27.12 -0.23
N ASP A 455 5.81 27.35 0.52
CA ASP A 455 7.07 27.84 0.00
C ASP A 455 8.04 26.69 -0.39
N ASN A 456 7.86 25.48 0.13
CA ASN A 456 8.75 24.34 -0.12
C ASN A 456 8.45 23.67 -1.46
N PRO A 457 9.44 23.55 -2.38
CA PRO A 457 9.30 22.87 -3.65
C PRO A 457 8.88 21.41 -3.55
N ASP A 458 9.25 20.70 -2.48
CA ASP A 458 8.89 19.29 -2.29
C ASP A 458 7.38 19.04 -2.31
N PHE A 459 6.56 20.05 -1.97
CA PHE A 459 5.09 19.97 -2.01
C PHE A 459 4.48 20.49 -3.31
N GLU A 460 5.27 20.75 -4.35
CA GLU A 460 4.75 21.29 -5.60
C GLU A 460 3.74 20.36 -6.27
N PHE A 461 3.90 19.05 -6.14
CA PHE A 461 2.96 18.07 -6.67
C PHE A 461 1.54 18.19 -6.05
N LEU A 462 1.39 18.81 -4.86
CA LEU A 462 0.10 19.13 -4.22
C LEU A 462 -0.47 20.46 -4.70
N ARG A 463 0.37 21.39 -5.19
CA ARG A 463 -0.03 22.75 -5.58
C ARG A 463 -0.55 22.78 -7.01
N ALA A 464 -1.66 22.08 -7.26
CA ALA A 464 -2.29 22.14 -8.57
C ALA A 464 -2.82 23.55 -8.86
N SER A 465 -2.55 24.07 -10.09
CA SER A 465 -3.14 25.33 -10.55
C SER A 465 -4.65 25.14 -10.81
N VAL A 466 -5.42 26.16 -10.50
CA VAL A 466 -6.85 26.20 -10.83
C VAL A 466 -7.06 26.59 -12.30
N GLU A 467 -6.10 27.28 -12.92
CA GLU A 467 -6.13 27.67 -14.31
C GLU A 467 -5.73 26.51 -15.24
N GLY A 468 -6.47 26.29 -16.31
CA GLY A 468 -6.17 25.25 -17.30
C GLY A 468 -6.34 23.82 -16.77
N LEU A 469 -7.14 23.61 -15.73
CA LEU A 469 -7.38 22.30 -15.14
C LEU A 469 -7.91 21.30 -16.18
N GLU A 470 -7.19 20.20 -16.31
CA GLU A 470 -7.68 19.02 -17.02
C GLU A 470 -8.78 18.34 -16.21
N ASP A 471 -9.68 17.64 -16.89
CA ASP A 471 -10.87 17.06 -16.24
C ASP A 471 -10.55 16.10 -15.09
N HIS A 472 -9.48 15.32 -15.22
CA HIS A 472 -9.04 14.39 -14.16
C HIS A 472 -8.54 15.09 -12.89
N ASN A 473 -8.20 16.36 -12.94
CA ASN A 473 -7.81 17.14 -11.77
C ASN A 473 -9.00 17.90 -11.13
N LYS A 474 -10.17 17.93 -11.78
CA LYS A 474 -11.37 18.57 -11.23
C LYS A 474 -12.12 17.67 -10.25
N GLU A 475 -12.22 16.39 -10.59
CA GLU A 475 -13.04 15.44 -9.84
C GLU A 475 -12.24 14.23 -9.34
N PRO A 476 -12.39 13.83 -8.06
CA PRO A 476 -11.70 12.67 -7.50
C PRO A 476 -11.97 11.37 -8.26
N THR A 477 -13.17 11.22 -8.84
CA THR A 477 -13.53 10.02 -9.60
C THR A 477 -12.68 9.89 -10.87
N GLN A 478 -12.54 10.99 -11.63
CA GLN A 478 -11.76 10.99 -12.88
C GLN A 478 -10.26 10.84 -12.60
N PHE A 479 -9.77 11.42 -11.50
CA PHE A 479 -8.40 11.21 -11.03
C PHE A 479 -8.12 9.73 -10.76
N VAL A 480 -9.01 9.06 -10.01
CA VAL A 480 -8.87 7.63 -9.73
C VAL A 480 -9.00 6.79 -11.00
N ASP A 481 -9.91 7.12 -11.90
CA ASP A 481 -10.08 6.42 -13.17
C ASP A 481 -8.79 6.50 -14.01
N ARG A 482 -8.09 7.64 -14.02
CA ARG A 482 -6.75 7.79 -14.64
C ARG A 482 -5.70 6.88 -13.97
N ILE A 483 -5.60 6.90 -12.64
CA ILE A 483 -4.68 6.04 -11.88
C ILE A 483 -4.95 4.56 -12.17
N LEU A 484 -6.22 4.17 -12.25
CA LEU A 484 -6.62 2.81 -12.54
C LEU A 484 -6.56 2.47 -14.04
N GLY A 485 -6.17 3.39 -14.92
CA GLY A 485 -6.14 3.17 -16.37
C GLY A 485 -7.51 2.89 -16.97
N LEU A 486 -8.56 3.53 -16.44
CA LEU A 486 -9.94 3.42 -16.94
C LEU A 486 -10.26 4.56 -17.87
N VAL A 487 -10.75 4.24 -19.05
CA VAL A 487 -11.27 5.21 -20.02
C VAL A 487 -12.77 5.01 -20.16
N ARG A 488 -13.52 6.10 -20.05
CA ARG A 488 -14.97 6.10 -20.22
C ARG A 488 -15.31 6.40 -21.68
N ASP A 489 -16.12 5.53 -22.27
CA ASP A 489 -16.69 5.72 -23.61
C ASP A 489 -18.24 5.70 -23.58
N SER A 490 -18.89 5.69 -24.73
CA SER A 490 -20.35 5.64 -24.85
C SER A 490 -20.99 4.34 -24.33
N GLU A 491 -20.21 3.27 -24.22
CA GLU A 491 -20.67 1.94 -23.80
C GLU A 491 -20.35 1.63 -22.33
N GLY A 492 -19.51 2.46 -21.69
CA GLY A 492 -19.14 2.30 -20.28
C GLY A 492 -17.68 2.60 -19.98
N TYR A 493 -17.06 1.74 -19.18
CA TYR A 493 -15.64 1.86 -18.84
C TYR A 493 -14.83 0.74 -19.50
N ARG A 494 -13.73 1.13 -20.17
CA ARG A 494 -12.74 0.24 -20.74
C ARG A 494 -11.44 0.35 -19.93
N LYS A 495 -10.82 -0.80 -19.64
CA LYS A 495 -9.51 -0.88 -18.97
C LYS A 495 -8.40 -0.85 -20.04
N GLU A 496 -7.57 0.16 -20.02
CA GLU A 496 -6.46 0.32 -20.97
C GLU A 496 -5.11 0.01 -20.33
N ARG A 497 -4.91 0.31 -19.05
CA ARG A 497 -3.64 0.10 -18.36
C ARG A 497 -3.86 -0.74 -17.12
N GLN A 498 -3.00 -1.73 -16.91
CA GLN A 498 -3.13 -2.73 -15.85
C GLN A 498 -2.25 -2.43 -14.64
N ILE A 499 -1.17 -1.71 -14.85
CA ILE A 499 -0.19 -1.37 -13.82
C ILE A 499 -0.05 0.16 -13.77
N CYS A 500 -0.09 0.72 -12.57
CA CYS A 500 0.22 2.11 -12.29
C CYS A 500 1.35 2.16 -11.26
N ILE A 501 2.43 2.83 -11.60
CA ILE A 501 3.57 3.05 -10.70
C ILE A 501 3.59 4.52 -10.32
N ILE A 502 3.54 4.80 -9.03
CA ILE A 502 3.69 6.14 -8.46
C ILE A 502 5.05 6.19 -7.77
N ASP A 503 6.01 6.79 -8.45
CA ASP A 503 7.37 6.96 -7.97
C ASP A 503 7.43 8.14 -6.99
N LEU A 504 7.80 7.82 -5.76
CA LEU A 504 7.92 8.74 -4.63
C LEU A 504 9.37 8.78 -4.10
N ASN A 505 10.35 8.34 -4.90
CA ASN A 505 11.75 8.21 -4.45
C ASN A 505 12.35 9.54 -3.98
N ASP A 506 12.04 10.64 -4.65
CA ASP A 506 12.55 11.96 -4.28
C ASP A 506 11.73 12.63 -3.16
N ALA A 507 10.65 11.98 -2.71
CA ALA A 507 9.74 12.52 -1.72
C ALA A 507 10.18 12.22 -0.28
N SER A 508 10.00 13.19 0.63
CA SER A 508 10.20 12.98 2.07
C SER A 508 9.19 11.98 2.66
N ASP A 509 9.50 11.39 3.83
CA ASP A 509 8.61 10.43 4.49
C ASP A 509 7.20 11.02 4.74
N GLU A 510 7.10 12.30 5.06
CA GLU A 510 5.81 12.99 5.24
C GLU A 510 4.97 13.01 3.96
N ILE A 511 5.62 13.22 2.82
CA ILE A 511 4.99 13.23 1.51
C ILE A 511 4.56 11.82 1.12
N VAL A 512 5.43 10.84 1.31
CA VAL A 512 5.12 9.42 1.04
C VAL A 512 3.89 8.99 1.84
N GLU A 513 3.87 9.30 3.14
CA GLU A 513 2.76 9.00 4.03
C GLU A 513 1.44 9.65 3.55
N LEU A 514 1.48 10.94 3.26
CA LEU A 514 0.30 11.70 2.83
C LEU A 514 -0.22 11.23 1.47
N ALA A 515 0.65 11.24 0.45
CA ALA A 515 0.26 10.93 -0.93
C ALA A 515 -0.32 9.52 -1.04
N SER A 516 0.35 8.53 -0.42
CA SER A 516 -0.12 7.14 -0.44
C SER A 516 -1.47 6.98 0.27
N ALA A 517 -1.68 7.64 1.42
CA ALA A 517 -2.93 7.58 2.16
C ALA A 517 -4.10 8.23 1.39
N VAL A 518 -3.87 9.42 0.80
CA VAL A 518 -4.90 10.12 0.01
C VAL A 518 -5.29 9.31 -1.22
N VAL A 519 -4.32 8.83 -2.00
CA VAL A 519 -4.58 8.02 -3.20
C VAL A 519 -5.29 6.73 -2.84
N ALA A 520 -4.83 6.01 -1.80
CA ALA A 520 -5.47 4.78 -1.34
C ALA A 520 -6.92 5.02 -0.88
N ARG A 521 -7.18 6.12 -0.15
CA ARG A 521 -8.53 6.52 0.25
C ARG A 521 -9.41 6.81 -0.96
N LEU A 522 -8.93 7.59 -1.92
CA LEU A 522 -9.70 7.93 -3.12
C LEU A 522 -10.06 6.67 -3.92
N ILE A 523 -9.11 5.75 -4.10
CA ILE A 523 -9.37 4.46 -4.74
C ILE A 523 -10.41 3.66 -3.95
N PHE A 524 -10.25 3.55 -2.64
CA PHE A 524 -11.19 2.83 -1.80
C PHE A 524 -12.60 3.41 -1.85
N GLU A 525 -12.75 4.74 -1.81
CA GLU A 525 -14.05 5.41 -1.93
C GLU A 525 -14.68 5.22 -3.31
N ARG A 526 -13.89 5.26 -4.38
CA ARG A 526 -14.32 4.99 -5.75
C ARG A 526 -14.86 3.56 -5.88
N MET A 527 -14.11 2.57 -5.37
CA MET A 527 -14.50 1.17 -5.41
C MET A 527 -15.71 0.85 -4.52
N ARG A 528 -15.84 1.55 -3.38
CA ARG A 528 -16.99 1.42 -2.51
C ARG A 528 -18.28 1.88 -3.15
N ARG A 529 -18.22 2.90 -4.03
CA ARG A 529 -19.36 3.45 -4.77
C ARG A 529 -19.64 2.71 -6.09
N ALA A 530 -18.77 1.79 -6.49
CA ALA A 530 -18.94 1.02 -7.73
C ALA A 530 -20.18 0.11 -7.65
N ASP A 531 -20.94 0.07 -8.74
CA ASP A 531 -22.08 -0.82 -8.91
C ASP A 531 -21.97 -1.52 -10.29
N PRO A 532 -21.95 -2.83 -10.33
CA PRO A 532 -21.92 -3.80 -9.23
C PRO A 532 -20.61 -3.82 -8.46
N ARG A 533 -20.67 -4.07 -7.15
CA ARG A 533 -19.49 -4.12 -6.24
C ARG A 533 -18.59 -5.29 -6.58
N ASN A 534 -17.29 -5.14 -6.27
CA ASN A 534 -16.28 -6.20 -6.36
C ASN A 534 -16.15 -6.86 -7.75
N LYS A 535 -16.33 -6.09 -8.82
CA LYS A 535 -16.18 -6.56 -10.21
C LYS A 535 -14.84 -6.19 -10.85
N MET A 536 -14.09 -5.29 -10.23
CA MET A 536 -12.76 -4.90 -10.65
C MET A 536 -11.83 -4.95 -9.45
N PRO A 537 -11.12 -6.06 -9.21
CA PRO A 537 -10.16 -6.17 -8.12
C PRO A 537 -8.98 -5.20 -8.34
N VAL A 538 -8.70 -4.37 -7.33
CA VAL A 538 -7.57 -3.43 -7.33
C VAL A 538 -6.60 -3.82 -6.23
N HIS A 539 -5.32 -3.95 -6.58
CA HIS A 539 -4.24 -4.29 -5.66
C HIS A 539 -3.35 -3.07 -5.44
N LEU A 540 -3.32 -2.59 -4.20
CA LEU A 540 -2.41 -1.54 -3.75
C LEU A 540 -1.14 -2.20 -3.23
N ILE A 541 -0.03 -1.93 -3.90
CA ILE A 541 1.28 -2.50 -3.57
C ILE A 541 2.06 -1.43 -2.80
N LEU A 542 2.40 -1.74 -1.58
CA LEU A 542 3.00 -0.84 -0.62
C LEU A 542 4.44 -1.27 -0.37
N GLU A 543 5.38 -0.65 -1.11
CA GLU A 543 6.81 -0.90 -0.91
C GLU A 543 7.31 -0.14 0.31
N GLU A 544 8.21 -0.75 1.08
CA GLU A 544 8.71 -0.25 2.36
C GLU A 544 7.59 0.26 3.29
N ALA A 545 6.53 -0.56 3.40
CA ALA A 545 5.28 -0.19 4.06
C ALA A 545 5.42 0.30 5.51
N HIS A 546 6.53 0.00 6.19
CA HIS A 546 6.82 0.52 7.53
C HIS A 546 6.97 2.06 7.56
N ARG A 547 7.21 2.73 6.41
CA ARG A 547 7.29 4.18 6.31
C ARG A 547 5.91 4.86 6.48
N TYR A 548 4.81 4.17 6.15
CA TYR A 548 3.46 4.74 6.19
C TYR A 548 2.35 3.89 6.82
N ILE A 549 2.68 2.66 7.23
CA ILE A 549 1.78 1.79 8.02
C ILE A 549 2.47 1.39 9.33
N SER A 550 2.87 2.36 10.14
CA SER A 550 3.62 2.10 11.37
C SER A 550 2.73 1.61 12.52
N GLU A 551 3.27 0.71 13.38
CA GLU A 551 2.65 0.32 14.65
C GLU A 551 2.70 1.46 15.69
N ARG A 552 3.64 2.37 15.54
CA ARG A 552 3.79 3.50 16.49
C ARG A 552 2.65 4.48 16.26
N PRO A 553 1.84 4.80 17.29
CA PRO A 553 0.85 5.84 17.15
C PRO A 553 1.54 7.13 16.74
N SER A 554 1.02 7.80 15.73
CA SER A 554 1.45 9.15 15.40
C SER A 554 1.38 9.99 16.65
N ARG A 555 2.35 10.89 16.86
CA ARG A 555 2.26 11.92 17.93
C ARG A 555 1.11 12.90 17.70
N PHE A 556 0.47 12.78 16.54
CA PHE A 556 -0.65 13.59 16.09
C PHE A 556 -1.93 12.75 16.11
N ALA A 557 -3.06 13.40 16.30
CA ALA A 557 -4.37 12.76 16.42
C ALA A 557 -4.80 11.96 15.18
N ILE A 558 -4.18 12.22 14.05
CA ILE A 558 -4.55 11.67 12.74
C ILE A 558 -3.33 10.93 12.19
N ASP A 559 -3.54 9.69 11.78
CA ASP A 559 -2.53 8.78 11.29
C ASP A 559 -2.95 8.28 9.89
N ALA A 560 -2.07 8.41 8.91
CA ALA A 560 -2.28 7.89 7.56
C ALA A 560 -2.52 6.37 7.57
N GLY A 561 -1.92 5.65 8.52
CA GLY A 561 -2.11 4.23 8.73
C GLY A 561 -3.57 3.82 8.95
N THR A 562 -4.43 4.73 9.45
CA THR A 562 -5.87 4.46 9.63
C THR A 562 -6.58 4.13 8.33
N THR A 563 -6.21 4.76 7.22
CA THR A 563 -6.74 4.48 5.88
C THR A 563 -6.43 3.05 5.47
N PHE A 564 -5.17 2.62 5.60
CA PHE A 564 -4.75 1.26 5.26
C PHE A 564 -5.33 0.21 6.20
N GLN A 565 -5.46 0.51 7.49
CA GLN A 565 -6.14 -0.38 8.45
C GLN A 565 -7.61 -0.57 8.08
N ARG A 566 -8.29 0.47 7.61
CA ARG A 566 -9.66 0.39 7.13
C ARG A 566 -9.76 -0.45 5.85
N ILE A 567 -8.85 -0.23 4.90
CA ILE A 567 -8.78 -1.04 3.66
C ILE A 567 -8.51 -2.51 4.02
N ALA A 568 -7.59 -2.79 4.95
CA ALA A 568 -7.32 -4.15 5.39
C ALA A 568 -8.56 -4.85 5.98
N LYS A 569 -9.39 -4.14 6.76
CA LYS A 569 -10.60 -4.70 7.38
C LYS A 569 -11.78 -4.84 6.42
N GLU A 570 -11.96 -3.89 5.51
CA GLU A 570 -13.18 -3.74 4.71
C GLU A 570 -12.95 -3.94 3.21
N GLY A 571 -11.71 -3.79 2.72
CA GLY A 571 -11.35 -3.72 1.30
C GLY A 571 -11.84 -4.91 0.48
N ARG A 572 -11.76 -6.11 1.04
CA ARG A 572 -12.23 -7.35 0.40
C ARG A 572 -13.69 -7.26 -0.09
N LYS A 573 -14.55 -6.53 0.63
CA LYS A 573 -15.96 -6.38 0.25
C LYS A 573 -16.16 -5.54 -1.00
N TYR A 574 -15.16 -4.72 -1.31
CA TYR A 574 -15.21 -3.75 -2.40
C TYR A 574 -14.18 -4.03 -3.49
N GLY A 575 -13.44 -5.15 -3.38
CA GLY A 575 -12.42 -5.54 -4.33
C GLY A 575 -11.12 -4.72 -4.21
N VAL A 576 -10.78 -4.21 -3.02
CA VAL A 576 -9.51 -3.51 -2.79
C VAL A 576 -8.64 -4.35 -1.86
N PHE A 577 -7.45 -4.70 -2.34
CA PHE A 577 -6.51 -5.58 -1.65
C PHE A 577 -5.17 -4.89 -1.45
N LEU A 578 -4.46 -5.28 -0.39
CA LEU A 578 -3.13 -4.79 -0.07
C LEU A 578 -2.09 -5.90 -0.34
N LEU A 579 -1.00 -5.54 -1.00
CA LEU A 579 0.25 -6.28 -0.99
C LEU A 579 1.28 -5.42 -0.26
N VAL A 580 1.66 -5.86 0.93
CA VAL A 580 2.51 -5.09 1.85
C VAL A 580 3.92 -5.66 1.81
N ALA A 581 4.88 -4.90 1.30
CA ALA A 581 6.29 -5.28 1.29
C ALA A 581 7.07 -4.49 2.35
N SER A 582 7.83 -5.18 3.22
CA SER A 582 8.61 -4.50 4.26
C SER A 582 9.82 -5.31 4.72
N GLN A 583 10.87 -4.59 5.06
CA GLN A 583 12.05 -5.16 5.72
C GLN A 583 11.95 -5.17 7.25
N ARG A 584 10.94 -4.52 7.83
CA ARG A 584 10.76 -4.35 9.28
C ARG A 584 9.35 -4.76 9.74
N PRO A 585 9.06 -6.06 9.78
CA PRO A 585 7.75 -6.56 10.21
C PRO A 585 7.32 -6.07 11.59
N SER A 586 8.25 -5.89 12.53
CA SER A 586 7.97 -5.45 13.89
C SER A 586 7.50 -3.98 13.98
N GLU A 587 7.79 -3.17 12.97
CA GLU A 587 7.35 -1.78 12.90
C GLU A 587 5.98 -1.62 12.20
N LEU A 588 5.51 -2.67 11.53
CA LEU A 588 4.22 -2.64 10.82
C LEU A 588 3.02 -2.78 11.76
N SER A 589 1.93 -2.13 11.38
CA SER A 589 0.64 -2.26 12.08
C SER A 589 0.18 -3.71 12.17
N LYS A 590 0.01 -4.19 13.41
CA LYS A 590 -0.52 -5.53 13.71
C LYS A 590 -1.90 -5.73 13.11
N THR A 591 -2.71 -4.67 13.05
CA THR A 591 -4.03 -4.70 12.45
C THR A 591 -3.96 -5.06 10.97
N VAL A 592 -3.05 -4.44 10.20
CA VAL A 592 -2.90 -4.72 8.77
C VAL A 592 -2.35 -6.12 8.56
N LEU A 593 -1.27 -6.48 9.25
CA LEU A 593 -0.65 -7.81 9.11
C LEU A 593 -1.58 -8.95 9.50
N SER A 594 -2.43 -8.78 10.54
CA SER A 594 -3.39 -9.82 10.95
C SER A 594 -4.51 -10.06 9.93
N GLN A 595 -4.72 -9.15 9.00
CA GLN A 595 -5.68 -9.30 7.89
C GLN A 595 -5.04 -9.91 6.64
N CYS A 596 -3.72 -10.11 6.60
CA CYS A 596 -3.06 -10.78 5.50
C CYS A 596 -3.39 -12.28 5.52
N ASN A 597 -3.84 -12.78 4.38
CA ASN A 597 -4.20 -14.18 4.20
C ASN A 597 -3.02 -15.02 3.70
N ASN A 598 -2.04 -14.38 3.07
CA ASN A 598 -0.88 -15.01 2.51
C ASN A 598 0.38 -14.25 2.92
N PHE A 599 1.42 -15.01 3.23
CA PHE A 599 2.72 -14.51 3.63
C PHE A 599 3.81 -15.12 2.76
N ILE A 600 4.71 -14.28 2.28
CA ILE A 600 5.94 -14.67 1.60
C ILE A 600 7.08 -14.09 2.40
N ILE A 601 7.81 -14.94 3.12
CA ILE A 601 8.83 -14.50 4.06
C ILE A 601 10.20 -14.91 3.58
N HIS A 602 11.02 -13.94 3.26
CA HIS A 602 12.45 -14.10 2.98
C HIS A 602 13.26 -14.23 4.27
N ARG A 603 14.59 -14.25 4.12
CA ARG A 603 15.50 -14.26 5.25
C ARG A 603 15.23 -13.08 6.20
N ILE A 604 15.00 -13.39 7.48
CA ILE A 604 14.86 -12.43 8.57
C ILE A 604 15.77 -12.88 9.72
N GLN A 605 16.59 -11.94 10.20
CA GLN A 605 17.60 -12.22 11.24
C GLN A 605 17.29 -11.52 12.55
N ASN A 606 16.54 -10.43 12.54
CA ASN A 606 16.20 -9.68 13.74
C ASN A 606 15.23 -10.49 14.63
N PRO A 607 15.55 -10.70 15.93
CA PRO A 607 14.69 -11.44 16.85
C PRO A 607 13.31 -10.83 17.06
N ASP A 608 13.18 -9.50 17.05
CA ASP A 608 11.91 -8.81 17.23
C ASP A 608 10.97 -9.06 16.04
N ASP A 609 11.53 -9.03 14.83
CA ASP A 609 10.78 -9.34 13.60
C ASP A 609 10.31 -10.80 13.57
N LEU A 610 11.20 -11.73 13.97
CA LEU A 610 10.84 -13.15 14.10
C LEU A 610 9.76 -13.39 15.15
N SER A 611 9.82 -12.69 16.29
CA SER A 611 8.80 -12.75 17.33
C SER A 611 7.47 -12.26 16.83
N GLN A 612 7.44 -11.17 16.08
CA GLN A 612 6.23 -10.62 15.50
C GLN A 612 5.59 -11.62 14.49
N ILE A 613 6.40 -12.20 13.62
CA ILE A 613 5.93 -13.22 12.68
C ILE A 613 5.35 -14.42 13.42
N LYS A 614 6.03 -14.92 14.44
CA LYS A 614 5.56 -16.04 15.27
C LYS A 614 4.19 -15.75 15.90
N GLN A 615 3.98 -14.54 16.39
CA GLN A 615 2.69 -14.13 16.99
C GLN A 615 1.55 -14.10 15.97
N MET A 616 1.85 -13.75 14.71
CA MET A 616 0.85 -13.64 13.65
C MET A 616 0.55 -14.97 12.96
N THR A 617 1.44 -15.94 13.09
CA THR A 617 1.37 -17.22 12.38
C THR A 617 1.41 -18.41 13.33
N PRO A 618 0.49 -18.49 14.30
CA PRO A 618 0.51 -19.54 15.35
C PRO A 618 0.33 -20.96 14.80
N PHE A 619 -0.11 -21.09 13.55
CA PHE A 619 -0.33 -22.36 12.86
C PHE A 619 0.95 -22.90 12.18
N ILE A 620 2.04 -22.12 12.13
CA ILE A 620 3.31 -22.59 11.58
C ILE A 620 4.19 -23.18 12.67
N SER A 621 4.79 -24.34 12.40
CA SER A 621 5.68 -24.97 13.35
C SER A 621 6.91 -24.11 13.65
N GLU A 622 7.37 -24.11 14.91
CA GLU A 622 8.59 -23.39 15.29
C GLU A 622 9.82 -23.83 14.49
N THR A 623 9.84 -25.07 14.06
CA THR A 623 10.95 -25.63 13.29
C THR A 623 11.08 -24.99 11.91
N VAL A 624 9.94 -24.68 11.27
CA VAL A 624 9.91 -23.96 9.99
C VAL A 624 10.39 -22.52 10.18
N LEU A 625 9.92 -21.84 11.23
CA LEU A 625 10.32 -20.45 11.53
C LEU A 625 11.82 -20.33 11.88
N LYS A 626 12.39 -21.34 12.54
CA LYS A 626 13.84 -21.38 12.86
C LYS A 626 14.74 -21.45 11.62
N ARG A 627 14.22 -21.82 10.45
CA ARG A 627 14.97 -21.83 9.19
C ARG A 627 15.05 -20.44 8.53
N LEU A 628 14.15 -19.51 8.86
CA LEU A 628 14.09 -18.18 8.24
C LEU A 628 15.43 -17.41 8.27
N PRO A 629 16.20 -17.38 9.40
CA PRO A 629 17.47 -16.66 9.44
C PRO A 629 18.55 -17.21 8.49
N SER A 630 18.43 -18.47 8.09
CA SER A 630 19.42 -19.17 7.27
C SER A 630 19.02 -19.30 5.79
N LEU A 631 17.89 -18.73 5.38
CA LEU A 631 17.47 -18.77 3.99
C LEU A 631 18.47 -18.05 3.08
N PRO A 632 18.87 -18.66 1.93
CA PRO A 632 19.71 -17.99 0.94
C PRO A 632 19.01 -16.77 0.31
N LYS A 633 19.79 -15.91 -0.37
CA LYS A 633 19.23 -14.84 -1.20
C LYS A 633 18.24 -15.43 -2.22
N GLN A 634 17.15 -14.70 -2.53
CA GLN A 634 16.06 -15.12 -3.42
C GLN A 634 15.29 -16.39 -2.97
N HIS A 635 15.48 -16.86 -1.74
CA HIS A 635 14.64 -17.91 -1.19
C HIS A 635 13.63 -17.33 -0.23
N ALA A 636 12.43 -17.89 -0.24
CA ALA A 636 11.34 -17.49 0.63
C ALA A 636 10.53 -18.70 1.13
N LEU A 637 9.83 -18.50 2.23
CA LEU A 637 8.79 -19.38 2.74
C LEU A 637 7.44 -18.77 2.39
N ILE A 638 6.61 -19.49 1.64
CA ILE A 638 5.21 -19.11 1.39
C ILE A 638 4.27 -19.95 2.24
N PHE A 639 3.25 -19.32 2.79
CA PHE A 639 2.13 -19.98 3.47
C PHE A 639 0.89 -19.08 3.47
N GLY A 640 -0.26 -19.68 3.73
CA GLY A 640 -1.57 -19.02 3.70
C GLY A 640 -2.54 -19.75 2.78
N ASN A 641 -3.56 -19.03 2.32
CA ASN A 641 -4.63 -19.62 1.52
C ASN A 641 -4.22 -19.98 0.09
N ALA A 642 -3.17 -19.33 -0.42
CA ALA A 642 -2.71 -19.52 -1.81
C ALA A 642 -1.95 -20.85 -2.02
N VAL A 643 -1.47 -21.48 -0.95
CA VAL A 643 -0.77 -22.76 -0.96
C VAL A 643 -1.36 -23.70 0.08
N LYS A 644 -1.31 -25.00 -0.16
CA LYS A 644 -1.87 -25.98 0.78
C LYS A 644 -0.97 -26.29 1.96
N ILE A 645 0.34 -26.17 1.78
CA ILE A 645 1.36 -26.45 2.78
C ILE A 645 2.38 -25.32 2.78
N PRO A 646 2.89 -24.89 3.95
CA PRO A 646 4.03 -23.98 4.01
C PRO A 646 5.20 -24.52 3.19
N THR A 647 5.65 -23.78 2.19
CA THR A 647 6.63 -24.24 1.21
C THR A 647 7.80 -23.28 1.11
N THR A 648 9.02 -23.83 1.28
CA THR A 648 10.26 -23.08 1.01
C THR A 648 10.62 -23.22 -0.46
N PHE A 649 10.87 -22.11 -1.13
CA PHE A 649 11.14 -22.10 -2.56
C PHE A 649 12.16 -21.01 -2.93
N ARG A 650 12.84 -21.22 -4.06
CA ARG A 650 13.58 -20.15 -4.75
C ARG A 650 12.59 -19.38 -5.59
N VAL A 651 12.49 -18.09 -5.34
CA VAL A 651 11.61 -17.19 -6.08
C VAL A 651 12.03 -17.16 -7.55
N ARG A 652 11.06 -17.14 -8.44
CA ARG A 652 11.26 -16.93 -9.88
C ARG A 652 11.99 -15.62 -10.12
N ASP A 653 12.97 -15.62 -11.02
CA ASP A 653 13.67 -14.42 -11.41
C ASP A 653 12.69 -13.47 -12.12
N ALA A 654 12.65 -12.20 -11.70
CA ALA A 654 11.93 -11.17 -12.43
C ALA A 654 12.65 -10.87 -13.76
N ASN A 655 11.90 -10.68 -14.83
CA ASN A 655 12.44 -10.34 -16.15
C ASN A 655 11.51 -9.36 -16.87
N PRO A 656 11.91 -8.09 -17.04
CA PRO A 656 13.13 -7.45 -16.51
C PRO A 656 13.18 -7.41 -14.97
N THR A 657 14.39 -7.31 -14.41
CA THR A 657 14.58 -7.16 -12.97
C THR A 657 14.25 -5.74 -12.52
N PRO A 658 13.72 -5.52 -11.30
CA PRO A 658 13.66 -4.18 -10.73
C PRO A 658 15.09 -3.65 -10.51
N ASN A 659 15.25 -2.32 -10.54
CA ASN A 659 16.55 -1.64 -10.34
C ASN A 659 16.93 -1.66 -8.84
N SER A 660 17.14 -2.85 -8.30
CA SER A 660 17.46 -3.09 -6.88
C SER A 660 18.78 -3.84 -6.67
N ASP A 661 19.69 -3.73 -7.63
CA ASP A 661 20.96 -4.46 -7.60
C ASP A 661 21.91 -3.94 -6.51
N ASP A 662 22.57 -4.88 -5.85
CA ASP A 662 23.63 -4.57 -4.90
C ASP A 662 24.83 -3.94 -5.66
N THR A 663 25.41 -2.88 -5.09
CA THR A 663 26.60 -2.23 -5.65
C THR A 663 27.73 -3.25 -5.81
N GLN A 664 28.23 -3.41 -7.04
CA GLN A 664 29.38 -4.28 -7.33
C GLN A 664 30.69 -3.57 -6.97
N VAL A 665 30.93 -3.43 -5.67
CA VAL A 665 32.06 -2.68 -5.11
C VAL A 665 33.39 -3.09 -5.73
N ARG A 666 33.61 -4.39 -5.94
CA ARG A 666 34.82 -4.92 -6.54
C ARG A 666 35.09 -4.30 -7.93
N ASP A 667 34.08 -4.30 -8.80
CA ASP A 667 34.25 -3.88 -10.18
C ASP A 667 34.32 -2.36 -10.30
N LEU A 668 33.72 -1.65 -9.35
CA LEU A 668 33.77 -0.19 -9.27
C LEU A 668 35.05 0.34 -8.62
N TRP A 669 35.64 -0.39 -7.68
CA TRP A 669 36.84 0.07 -6.98
C TRP A 669 38.14 -0.31 -7.70
N TYR A 670 38.20 -1.45 -8.38
CA TYR A 670 39.38 -1.92 -9.08
C TYR A 670 39.33 -1.54 -10.56
N VAL A 671 39.56 -0.24 -10.82
CA VAL A 671 39.55 0.36 -12.15
C VAL A 671 40.96 0.71 -12.60
N PRO A 672 41.26 0.87 -13.93
CA PRO A 672 42.54 1.30 -14.43
C PRO A 672 42.97 2.66 -13.84
N GLN A 673 44.28 2.93 -13.81
CA GLN A 673 44.78 4.24 -13.35
C GLN A 673 44.14 5.37 -14.14
N ASN A 674 43.65 6.41 -13.44
CA ASN A 674 42.93 7.59 -13.98
C ASN A 674 41.56 7.25 -14.59
N PRO A 675 40.60 6.69 -13.85
CA PRO A 675 39.25 6.51 -14.34
C PRO A 675 38.61 7.87 -14.59
N LYS A 676 37.95 8.02 -15.74
CA LYS A 676 37.01 9.13 -15.94
C LYS A 676 35.71 8.70 -15.29
N LEU A 677 35.40 9.29 -14.14
CA LEU A 677 34.09 9.15 -13.52
C LEU A 677 33.11 10.04 -14.30
N HIS A 678 32.22 9.44 -15.05
CA HIS A 678 31.10 10.13 -15.66
C HIS A 678 29.96 10.15 -14.63
N TRP A 679 29.86 11.26 -13.95
CA TRP A 679 28.70 11.55 -13.11
C TRP A 679 27.80 12.45 -13.96
N ASP A 680 26.67 11.91 -14.39
CA ASP A 680 25.57 12.73 -14.85
C ASP A 680 24.86 13.26 -13.59
N VAL A 681 25.14 14.54 -13.28
CA VAL A 681 24.53 15.25 -12.16
C VAL A 681 23.30 15.98 -12.67
#